data_b71f7985feb9a21cf3eb384683df9daf
#
_entry.id   b71f7985feb9a21cf3eb384683df9daf
#
_cell.length_a   1.000
_cell.length_b   1.000
_cell.length_c   1.000
_cell.angle_alpha   90.00
_cell.angle_beta   90.00
_cell.angle_gamma   90.00
#
_symmetry.space_group_name_H-M   'P 1'
#
loop_
_entity.id
_entity.type
_entity.pdbx_description
1 polymer ?
#
loop_
_entity_poly.entity_id
_entity_poly.type
_entity_poly.pdbx_seq_one_letter_code
_entity_poly.pdbx_strand_id
1 'polypeptide(L)'
;DEDTEISCWGEVFATESRTINTKRGEAVIFTFSFSDYTNSLTASMFMDPKRMGDIAPIKKGNFILVNGIQEFDNYKKEFILKPRAIAQIQKYTETDDYEGEKRVELHCHTNMSSKDAVSPAEDIINQAYNWGHKAVAITDHGVVQSFPAAAGAVKGIRKKGGDFKVIYGVEAYFVDDIAHNIEGLNAKELSKLRHHQIILVKNFTGLKNLYKLISEAHINDFHGKPLTLRSKLEKLREGLIIGSACEQGDLYQAIIEEKPREELIRIASFYDYLEIQPLGNNQFMVRESTAPDRTDKKTGEVIPNKFRKVKTLDVIKDFNRKVVELADELGKPVVATGDVHFLKKSDEIIRKILMAGQGFDDFDNQAPLYLKTTAEMLSDFDYFGERAKEFVIDNPQKIADMVDGDVIPVPEGNYPPVIEGSDELLRSICWDNAHKRYGENVPEIVEKRLEKELNSIINNGFSIMYISAQKLVAYSEENGYLVGSRGSVGSSFVATMAGISEVNPLAPHYVCPKCCHSEFFTDGSVGSGFDLPEKKCPVCGEMLDRDGHDIPFETFLGFKGDKVPDIDLNFSNEFQTEVQKYTESLFGSENVFKAGTIQTVAEKTAFGFSKAYAEKKGITLSNAELNRLAAMVEGAKIKTTTGQHPAGMIVVPRDKEIYDFCPVQHPADDVNSDVVTTHFDFHSIHDTILKLDELGHVIPTTYKYLEEYSGIPVNKVSMSDPKVYSLFTSTEALGVTPEDIDSQTGTYCIPEFGTAFVRGMLSDCKPKNFSDLLQISGLSHGTDVYLGNAKDLIDNGTCTISEVIG
;
A
#
# COMPACT_ATOMS: atom_id res chain seq x y z
N ASP A 1 -0.32 35.28 -27.17
CA ASP A 1 0.65 35.99 -28.08
C ASP A 1 1.90 36.30 -27.26
N GLU A 2 3.05 36.32 -27.96
CA GLU A 2 4.34 36.66 -27.36
C GLU A 2 4.31 38.12 -26.86
N ASP A 3 4.99 38.42 -25.74
CA ASP A 3 5.01 39.72 -25.08
C ASP A 3 3.67 40.22 -24.49
N THR A 4 2.69 39.31 -24.35
CA THR A 4 1.42 39.70 -23.73
C THR A 4 1.52 39.71 -22.21
N GLU A 5 1.09 40.79 -21.57
CA GLU A 5 0.94 40.86 -20.12
C GLU A 5 -0.37 40.19 -19.71
N ILE A 6 -0.27 39.18 -18.84
CA ILE A 6 -1.41 38.45 -18.32
C ILE A 6 -1.40 38.38 -16.81
N SER A 7 -2.62 38.32 -16.25
CA SER A 7 -2.83 37.98 -14.84
C SER A 7 -3.61 36.69 -14.77
N CYS A 8 -3.08 35.70 -14.05
CA CYS A 8 -3.68 34.41 -13.90
C CYS A 8 -3.51 33.92 -12.47
N TRP A 9 -4.39 33.04 -12.05
CA TRP A 9 -4.34 32.43 -10.72
C TRP A 9 -4.32 30.91 -10.83
N GLY A 10 -3.87 30.26 -9.80
CA GLY A 10 -3.94 28.80 -9.74
C GLY A 10 -3.27 28.20 -8.53
N GLU A 11 -3.42 26.89 -8.37
CA GLU A 11 -2.72 26.09 -7.39
C GLU A 11 -1.32 25.72 -7.92
N VAL A 12 -0.30 25.94 -7.12
CA VAL A 12 1.07 25.52 -7.44
C VAL A 12 1.19 24.00 -7.25
N PHE A 13 1.56 23.29 -8.31
CA PHE A 13 1.70 21.83 -8.23
C PHE A 13 3.14 21.33 -8.41
N ALA A 14 4.06 22.18 -8.92
CA ALA A 14 5.47 21.85 -9.04
C ALA A 14 6.35 23.08 -8.82
N THR A 15 7.50 22.89 -8.19
CA THR A 15 8.55 23.90 -8.03
C THR A 15 9.92 23.29 -8.26
N GLU A 16 10.81 24.01 -8.93
CA GLU A 16 12.17 23.61 -9.19
C GLU A 16 13.11 24.80 -8.99
N SER A 17 14.27 24.58 -8.38
CA SER A 17 15.31 25.59 -8.27
C SER A 17 16.64 25.05 -8.76
N ARG A 18 17.35 25.84 -9.55
CA ARG A 18 18.68 25.50 -10.08
C ARG A 18 19.63 26.67 -9.91
N THR A 19 20.74 26.45 -9.22
CA THR A 19 21.80 27.43 -9.10
C THR A 19 22.68 27.41 -10.34
N ILE A 20 22.99 28.58 -10.85
CA ILE A 20 23.87 28.79 -12.01
C ILE A 20 24.93 29.85 -11.68
N ASN A 21 26.11 29.67 -12.25
CA ASN A 21 27.18 30.68 -12.19
C ASN A 21 27.05 31.63 -13.39
N THR A 22 26.84 32.89 -13.12
CA THR A 22 26.79 33.96 -14.12
C THR A 22 28.06 34.84 -14.03
N LYS A 23 28.28 35.67 -15.05
CA LYS A 23 29.35 36.64 -15.06
C LYS A 23 29.26 37.67 -13.89
N ARG A 24 28.11 37.75 -13.22
CA ARG A 24 27.83 38.67 -12.09
C ARG A 24 27.80 37.97 -10.75
N GLY A 25 28.11 36.67 -10.68
CA GLY A 25 28.06 35.83 -9.50
C GLY A 25 26.99 34.73 -9.61
N GLU A 26 26.74 34.02 -8.51
CA GLU A 26 25.71 33.01 -8.44
C GLU A 26 24.32 33.61 -8.59
N ALA A 27 23.45 32.92 -9.35
CA ALA A 27 22.03 33.22 -9.49
C ALA A 27 21.22 31.94 -9.41
N VAL A 28 19.98 32.04 -8.97
CA VAL A 28 19.03 30.92 -8.94
C VAL A 28 17.99 31.11 -10.03
N ILE A 29 17.81 30.10 -10.88
CA ILE A 29 16.63 29.98 -11.73
C ILE A 29 15.57 29.24 -10.90
N PHE A 30 14.49 29.96 -10.56
CA PHE A 30 13.35 29.37 -9.90
C PHE A 30 12.20 29.22 -10.88
N THR A 31 11.73 27.98 -11.04
CA THR A 31 10.63 27.63 -11.94
C THR A 31 9.52 27.03 -11.11
N PHE A 32 8.28 27.43 -11.37
CA PHE A 32 7.10 26.85 -10.76
C PHE A 32 5.98 26.69 -11.77
N SER A 33 5.19 25.65 -11.60
CA SER A 33 4.02 25.38 -12.44
C SER A 33 2.75 25.43 -11.59
N PHE A 34 1.72 26.05 -12.12
CA PHE A 34 0.44 26.23 -11.45
C PHE A 34 -0.74 26.10 -12.41
N SER A 35 -1.92 25.81 -11.88
CA SER A 35 -3.13 25.53 -12.67
C SER A 35 -4.37 26.07 -11.98
N ASP A 36 -5.28 26.61 -12.76
CA ASP A 36 -6.66 26.90 -12.37
C ASP A 36 -7.62 25.72 -12.63
N TYR A 37 -7.05 24.55 -12.91
CA TYR A 37 -7.70 23.28 -13.30
C TYR A 37 -8.30 23.25 -14.71
N THR A 38 -8.28 24.35 -15.46
CA THR A 38 -8.66 24.34 -16.88
C THR A 38 -7.45 24.12 -17.78
N ASN A 39 -6.28 24.66 -17.38
CA ASN A 39 -5.00 24.48 -18.04
C ASN A 39 -3.86 24.79 -17.05
N SER A 40 -2.61 24.58 -17.47
CA SER A 40 -1.44 24.83 -16.65
C SER A 40 -0.46 25.79 -17.32
N LEU A 41 0.19 26.61 -16.50
CA LEU A 41 1.27 27.49 -16.92
C LEU A 41 2.52 27.19 -16.09
N THR A 42 3.67 27.32 -16.78
CA THR A 42 4.98 27.33 -16.12
C THR A 42 5.48 28.77 -16.05
N ALA A 43 5.90 29.20 -14.87
CA ALA A 43 6.56 30.47 -14.64
C ALA A 43 8.02 30.27 -14.29
N SER A 44 8.90 31.15 -14.78
CA SER A 44 10.34 31.09 -14.50
C SER A 44 10.88 32.48 -14.18
N MET A 45 11.70 32.56 -13.15
CA MET A 45 12.33 33.81 -12.71
C MET A 45 13.78 33.61 -12.34
N PHE A 46 14.60 34.66 -12.61
CA PHE A 46 15.98 34.71 -12.14
C PHE A 46 16.02 35.45 -10.82
N MET A 47 16.73 34.91 -9.83
CA MET A 47 16.79 35.44 -8.49
C MET A 47 18.22 35.50 -7.97
N ASP A 48 18.48 36.50 -7.12
CA ASP A 48 19.64 36.50 -6.24
C ASP A 48 19.43 35.42 -5.13
N PRO A 49 20.40 34.55 -4.85
CA PRO A 49 20.30 33.57 -3.76
C PRO A 49 19.85 34.17 -2.41
N LYS A 50 20.19 35.42 -2.14
CA LYS A 50 19.78 36.14 -0.92
C LYS A 50 18.28 36.44 -0.84
N ARG A 51 17.58 36.41 -1.96
CA ARG A 51 16.13 36.67 -2.08
C ARG A 51 15.28 35.43 -2.10
N MET A 52 15.83 34.24 -1.87
CA MET A 52 15.07 32.98 -1.84
C MET A 52 13.94 32.99 -0.80
N GLY A 53 14.04 33.83 0.25
CA GLY A 53 12.93 34.03 1.20
C GLY A 53 11.67 34.64 0.58
N ASP A 54 11.80 35.43 -0.50
CA ASP A 54 10.68 36.09 -1.15
C ASP A 54 9.73 35.12 -1.85
N ILE A 55 10.20 33.90 -2.20
CA ILE A 55 9.41 32.84 -2.84
C ILE A 55 8.75 31.87 -1.83
N ALA A 56 8.91 32.10 -0.53
CA ALA A 56 8.30 31.25 0.50
C ALA A 56 6.79 30.97 0.30
N PRO A 57 5.97 31.89 -0.23
CA PRO A 57 4.57 31.65 -0.56
C PRO A 57 4.36 30.68 -1.75
N ILE A 58 5.35 30.47 -2.62
CA ILE A 58 5.24 29.66 -3.81
C ILE A 58 5.64 28.21 -3.45
N LYS A 59 4.70 27.50 -2.83
CA LYS A 59 4.86 26.09 -2.42
C LYS A 59 3.75 25.25 -3.03
N LYS A 60 4.06 23.99 -3.32
CA LYS A 60 3.06 23.02 -3.77
C LYS A 60 1.83 23.04 -2.84
N GLY A 61 0.64 23.16 -3.43
CA GLY A 61 -0.65 23.24 -2.75
C GLY A 61 -1.11 24.67 -2.41
N ASN A 62 -0.24 25.69 -2.52
CA ASN A 62 -0.65 27.07 -2.31
C ASN A 62 -1.34 27.64 -3.56
N PHE A 63 -2.31 28.51 -3.33
CA PHE A 63 -2.98 29.27 -4.38
C PHE A 63 -2.32 30.63 -4.53
N ILE A 64 -2.00 30.98 -5.77
CA ILE A 64 -1.32 32.22 -6.12
C ILE A 64 -2.05 32.95 -7.25
N LEU A 65 -1.96 34.28 -7.23
CA LEU A 65 -2.27 35.16 -8.34
C LEU A 65 -0.94 35.68 -8.88
N VAL A 66 -0.70 35.49 -10.16
CA VAL A 66 0.53 35.88 -10.85
C VAL A 66 0.21 36.87 -11.96
N ASN A 67 0.88 38.03 -11.95
CA ASN A 67 0.93 38.94 -13.09
C ASN A 67 2.34 38.85 -13.74
N GLY A 68 2.40 38.77 -15.05
CA GLY A 68 3.66 38.65 -15.77
C GLY A 68 3.52 38.74 -17.27
N ILE A 69 4.65 38.61 -17.97
CA ILE A 69 4.72 38.60 -19.43
C ILE A 69 4.88 37.15 -19.92
N GLN A 70 4.10 36.81 -20.92
CA GLN A 70 4.21 35.52 -21.58
C GLN A 70 5.29 35.60 -22.68
N GLU A 71 6.32 34.75 -22.56
CA GLU A 71 7.43 34.65 -23.52
C GLU A 71 7.53 33.22 -24.06
N PHE A 72 7.99 33.06 -25.31
CA PHE A 72 8.26 31.75 -25.88
C PHE A 72 9.67 31.27 -25.46
N ASP A 73 9.74 30.17 -24.73
CA ASP A 73 11.00 29.52 -24.36
C ASP A 73 11.49 28.62 -25.50
N ASN A 74 12.51 29.05 -26.22
CA ASN A 74 13.08 28.32 -27.35
C ASN A 74 13.69 26.96 -26.95
N TYR A 75 14.11 26.79 -25.69
CA TYR A 75 14.69 25.54 -25.22
C TYR A 75 13.59 24.50 -24.88
N LYS A 76 12.57 24.94 -24.16
CA LYS A 76 11.42 24.09 -23.80
C LYS A 76 10.39 23.94 -24.93
N LYS A 77 10.45 24.77 -25.96
CA LYS A 77 9.51 24.85 -27.07
C LYS A 77 8.08 25.11 -26.64
N GLU A 78 7.88 25.91 -25.60
CA GLU A 78 6.57 26.28 -25.07
C GLU A 78 6.56 27.72 -24.52
N PHE A 79 5.37 28.26 -24.33
CA PHE A 79 5.20 29.56 -23.69
C PHE A 79 5.39 29.42 -22.18
N ILE A 80 6.19 30.31 -21.59
CA ILE A 80 6.40 30.44 -20.15
C ILE A 80 6.01 31.86 -19.69
N LEU A 81 5.64 31.97 -18.42
CA LEU A 81 5.33 33.24 -17.78
C LEU A 81 6.60 33.77 -17.08
N LYS A 82 6.95 35.03 -17.33
CA LYS A 82 7.93 35.79 -16.58
C LYS A 82 7.23 36.64 -15.54
N PRO A 83 7.19 36.23 -14.27
CA PRO A 83 6.44 36.94 -13.23
C PRO A 83 7.00 38.33 -12.97
N ARG A 84 6.10 39.32 -12.84
CA ARG A 84 6.36 40.69 -12.34
C ARG A 84 5.87 40.86 -10.91
N ALA A 85 4.71 40.27 -10.59
CA ALA A 85 4.12 40.29 -9.29
C ALA A 85 3.46 38.94 -8.97
N ILE A 86 3.58 38.51 -7.71
CA ILE A 86 2.98 37.28 -7.22
C ILE A 86 2.35 37.58 -5.87
N ALA A 87 1.11 37.14 -5.68
CA ALA A 87 0.40 37.24 -4.41
C ALA A 87 -0.17 35.87 -4.04
N GLN A 88 -0.07 35.49 -2.78
CA GLN A 88 -0.79 34.33 -2.28
C GLN A 88 -2.27 34.70 -2.12
N ILE A 89 -3.15 33.82 -2.56
CA ILE A 89 -4.61 33.97 -2.43
C ILE A 89 -5.17 32.80 -1.64
N GLN A 90 -6.37 32.98 -1.10
CA GLN A 90 -7.03 31.93 -0.34
C GLN A 90 -7.67 30.91 -1.29
N LYS A 91 -7.48 29.63 -0.98
CA LYS A 91 -8.16 28.54 -1.69
C LYS A 91 -9.65 28.58 -1.39
N TYR A 92 -10.48 28.56 -2.43
CA TYR A 92 -11.92 28.30 -2.26
C TYR A 92 -12.11 26.86 -1.79
N THR A 93 -12.84 26.68 -0.70
CA THR A 93 -13.22 25.36 -0.18
C THR A 93 -14.73 25.22 -0.31
N GLU A 94 -15.16 24.20 -1.03
CA GLU A 94 -16.58 23.88 -1.18
C GLU A 94 -17.15 23.40 0.16
N THR A 95 -18.32 23.91 0.54
CA THR A 95 -19.03 23.61 1.79
C THR A 95 -20.44 23.12 1.47
N ASP A 96 -21.01 22.29 2.34
CA ASP A 96 -22.43 21.96 2.29
C ASP A 96 -23.17 22.92 3.23
N ASP A 97 -23.71 24.02 2.68
CA ASP A 97 -24.34 25.12 3.43
C ASP A 97 -25.83 24.87 3.73
N TYR A 98 -26.33 23.66 3.46
CA TYR A 98 -27.73 23.34 3.79
C TYR A 98 -28.00 23.48 5.30
N GLU A 99 -29.02 24.24 5.67
CA GLU A 99 -29.41 24.41 7.07
C GLU A 99 -30.27 23.23 7.54
N GLY A 100 -29.86 22.53 8.57
CA GLY A 100 -30.54 21.37 9.14
C GLY A 100 -29.72 20.07 9.05
N GLU A 101 -30.41 18.94 9.17
CA GLU A 101 -29.79 17.65 9.04
C GLU A 101 -29.25 17.44 7.63
N LYS A 102 -27.98 17.04 7.55
CA LYS A 102 -27.31 16.72 6.29
C LYS A 102 -27.67 15.32 5.81
N ARG A 103 -27.53 15.08 4.52
CA ARG A 103 -27.68 13.75 3.93
C ARG A 103 -26.59 12.77 4.39
N VAL A 104 -26.86 11.49 4.24
CA VAL A 104 -25.85 10.41 4.33
C VAL A 104 -25.74 9.77 2.95
N GLU A 105 -24.51 9.67 2.42
CA GLU A 105 -24.27 8.91 1.21
C GLU A 105 -24.17 7.42 1.53
N LEU A 106 -24.96 6.60 0.85
CA LEU A 106 -24.99 5.13 1.07
C LEU A 106 -24.42 4.31 -0.09
N HIS A 107 -23.98 4.98 -1.18
CA HIS A 107 -23.39 4.33 -2.35
C HIS A 107 -22.19 5.14 -2.84
N CYS A 108 -20.99 4.77 -2.41
CA CYS A 108 -19.78 5.53 -2.69
C CYS A 108 -18.58 4.59 -2.89
N HIS A 109 -17.88 4.81 -4.00
CA HIS A 109 -16.70 4.07 -4.41
C HIS A 109 -15.41 4.82 -4.10
N THR A 110 -14.38 4.06 -3.76
CA THR A 110 -13.02 4.57 -3.57
C THR A 110 -12.10 4.16 -4.72
N ASN A 111 -10.86 4.62 -4.67
CA ASN A 111 -9.79 4.20 -5.58
C ASN A 111 -9.50 2.68 -5.53
N MET A 112 -10.14 1.91 -4.63
CA MET A 112 -10.09 0.45 -4.58
C MET A 112 -11.11 -0.22 -5.53
N SER A 113 -12.10 0.50 -6.05
CA SER A 113 -12.92 0.09 -7.20
C SER A 113 -12.04 0.15 -8.46
N SER A 114 -11.39 -0.97 -8.76
CA SER A 114 -10.27 -1.09 -9.70
C SER A 114 -10.53 -0.45 -11.05
N LYS A 115 -9.70 0.54 -11.43
CA LYS A 115 -9.75 1.25 -12.70
C LYS A 115 -11.09 1.94 -12.99
N ASP A 116 -11.85 2.31 -11.96
CA ASP A 116 -13.16 2.94 -12.12
C ASP A 116 -13.32 4.19 -11.26
N ALA A 117 -13.30 4.09 -9.93
CA ALA A 117 -13.32 5.26 -9.07
C ALA A 117 -11.91 5.77 -8.71
N VAL A 118 -11.81 7.04 -8.31
CA VAL A 118 -10.52 7.74 -8.28
C VAL A 118 -10.19 8.42 -6.94
N SER A 119 -11.07 8.36 -5.95
CA SER A 119 -10.86 9.08 -4.68
C SER A 119 -10.45 8.13 -3.55
N PRO A 120 -9.38 8.44 -2.80
CA PRO A 120 -9.04 7.71 -1.58
C PRO A 120 -10.16 7.76 -0.54
N ALA A 121 -10.34 6.70 0.25
CA ALA A 121 -11.36 6.63 1.29
C ALA A 121 -11.21 7.75 2.33
N GLU A 122 -9.97 8.07 2.70
CA GLU A 122 -9.65 9.13 3.65
C GLU A 122 -10.16 10.50 3.19
N ASP A 123 -10.03 10.79 1.91
CA ASP A 123 -10.46 12.08 1.35
C ASP A 123 -11.98 12.19 1.36
N ILE A 124 -12.69 11.11 1.02
CA ILE A 124 -14.15 11.04 1.06
C ILE A 124 -14.65 11.27 2.49
N ILE A 125 -14.06 10.57 3.46
CA ILE A 125 -14.45 10.66 4.88
C ILE A 125 -14.18 12.04 5.43
N ASN A 126 -12.99 12.60 5.18
CA ASN A 126 -12.65 13.95 5.63
C ASN A 126 -13.55 15.01 5.00
N GLN A 127 -13.90 14.89 3.73
CA GLN A 127 -14.80 15.83 3.05
C GLN A 127 -16.21 15.76 3.65
N ALA A 128 -16.78 14.56 3.80
CA ALA A 128 -18.10 14.37 4.39
C ALA A 128 -18.15 14.91 5.84
N TYR A 129 -17.13 14.63 6.65
CA TYR A 129 -17.00 15.17 8.00
C TYR A 129 -16.93 16.71 8.01
N ASN A 130 -16.10 17.30 7.16
CA ASN A 130 -15.94 18.76 7.06
C ASN A 130 -17.24 19.45 6.59
N TRP A 131 -18.07 18.76 5.84
CA TRP A 131 -19.40 19.24 5.41
C TRP A 131 -20.48 19.08 6.51
N GLY A 132 -20.15 18.43 7.62
CA GLY A 132 -21.07 18.19 8.72
C GLY A 132 -22.02 17.00 8.50
N HIS A 133 -21.72 16.11 7.55
CA HIS A 133 -22.43 14.85 7.44
C HIS A 133 -22.10 13.98 8.66
N LYS A 134 -23.07 13.16 9.11
CA LYS A 134 -22.87 12.27 10.27
C LYS A 134 -22.19 10.96 9.90
N ALA A 135 -22.39 10.51 8.67
CA ALA A 135 -21.88 9.23 8.17
C ALA A 135 -21.69 9.25 6.64
N VAL A 136 -20.90 8.28 6.16
CA VAL A 136 -20.79 7.93 4.74
C VAL A 136 -20.58 6.43 4.62
N ALA A 137 -21.21 5.80 3.62
CA ALA A 137 -20.91 4.40 3.29
C ALA A 137 -19.75 4.33 2.30
N ILE A 138 -18.95 3.28 2.42
CA ILE A 138 -17.94 2.89 1.43
C ILE A 138 -18.38 1.56 0.84
N THR A 139 -18.62 1.52 -0.48
CA THR A 139 -19.24 0.41 -1.19
C THR A 139 -18.54 0.10 -2.51
N ASP A 140 -17.25 -0.26 -2.44
CA ASP A 140 -16.44 -0.57 -3.62
C ASP A 140 -16.96 -1.79 -4.40
N HIS A 141 -16.67 -1.87 -5.69
CA HIS A 141 -17.07 -2.96 -6.58
C HIS A 141 -16.45 -4.30 -6.20
N GLY A 142 -17.19 -5.17 -5.55
CA GLY A 142 -16.84 -6.56 -5.22
C GLY A 142 -15.64 -6.71 -4.28
N VAL A 143 -15.14 -5.63 -3.68
CA VAL A 143 -13.98 -5.62 -2.79
C VAL A 143 -14.21 -4.74 -1.56
N VAL A 144 -13.41 -4.97 -0.51
CA VAL A 144 -13.49 -4.21 0.75
C VAL A 144 -12.11 -3.66 1.18
N GLN A 145 -11.19 -3.51 0.25
CA GLN A 145 -9.79 -3.16 0.51
C GLN A 145 -9.58 -1.75 1.07
N SER A 146 -10.56 -0.86 0.91
CA SER A 146 -10.55 0.50 1.46
C SER A 146 -10.91 0.57 2.97
N PHE A 147 -11.41 -0.51 3.57
CA PHE A 147 -11.89 -0.50 4.96
C PHE A 147 -10.84 -0.07 5.98
N PRO A 148 -9.58 -0.58 5.95
CA PRO A 148 -8.57 -0.14 6.91
C PRO A 148 -8.23 1.34 6.80
N ALA A 149 -8.15 1.88 5.57
CA ALA A 149 -7.90 3.30 5.32
C ALA A 149 -9.05 4.17 5.84
N ALA A 150 -10.29 3.74 5.61
CA ALA A 150 -11.48 4.39 6.13
C ALA A 150 -11.49 4.45 7.67
N ALA A 151 -11.16 3.33 8.32
CA ALA A 151 -11.04 3.27 9.78
C ALA A 151 -9.93 4.19 10.30
N GLY A 152 -8.80 4.26 9.61
CA GLY A 152 -7.70 5.17 9.92
C GLY A 152 -8.13 6.64 9.90
N ALA A 153 -8.91 7.06 8.90
CA ALA A 153 -9.44 8.42 8.79
C ALA A 153 -10.37 8.75 9.97
N VAL A 154 -11.29 7.85 10.32
CA VAL A 154 -12.18 8.03 11.50
C VAL A 154 -11.38 8.12 12.79
N LYS A 155 -10.37 7.25 12.97
CA LYS A 155 -9.47 7.31 14.14
C LYS A 155 -8.76 8.67 14.23
N GLY A 156 -8.35 9.23 13.08
CA GLY A 156 -7.77 10.57 12.98
C GLY A 156 -8.74 11.69 13.40
N ILE A 157 -10.01 11.61 12.99
CA ILE A 157 -11.09 12.55 13.38
C ILE A 157 -11.35 12.46 14.88
N ARG A 158 -11.52 11.25 15.43
CA ARG A 158 -11.79 11.01 16.86
C ARG A 158 -10.65 11.50 17.75
N LYS A 159 -9.40 11.34 17.35
CA LYS A 159 -8.23 11.88 18.07
C LYS A 159 -8.26 13.41 18.21
N LYS A 160 -8.94 14.10 17.29
CA LYS A 160 -9.13 15.57 17.33
C LYS A 160 -10.43 15.98 18.03
N GLY A 161 -11.14 15.04 18.67
CA GLY A 161 -12.39 15.28 19.40
C GLY A 161 -13.63 15.32 18.51
N GLY A 162 -13.53 14.98 17.24
CA GLY A 162 -14.69 14.84 16.33
C GLY A 162 -15.38 13.50 16.48
N ASP A 163 -16.61 13.41 15.98
CA ASP A 163 -17.35 12.16 15.86
C ASP A 163 -17.81 11.98 14.42
N PHE A 164 -17.60 10.80 13.86
CA PHE A 164 -17.99 10.45 12.52
C PHE A 164 -18.15 8.94 12.37
N LYS A 165 -19.14 8.50 11.60
CA LYS A 165 -19.43 7.09 11.35
C LYS A 165 -19.11 6.71 9.91
N VAL A 166 -18.34 5.64 9.70
CA VAL A 166 -18.25 4.96 8.42
C VAL A 166 -19.19 3.76 8.42
N ILE A 167 -19.97 3.63 7.35
CA ILE A 167 -20.78 2.46 7.08
C ILE A 167 -20.00 1.59 6.09
N TYR A 168 -19.46 0.49 6.57
CA TYR A 168 -18.71 -0.45 5.75
C TYR A 168 -19.66 -1.26 4.88
N GLY A 169 -19.35 -1.41 3.60
CA GLY A 169 -20.18 -2.16 2.68
C GLY A 169 -19.46 -2.51 1.39
N VAL A 170 -20.19 -3.08 0.47
CA VAL A 170 -19.72 -3.46 -0.86
C VAL A 170 -20.83 -3.30 -1.88
N GLU A 171 -20.51 -2.87 -3.09
CA GLU A 171 -21.36 -3.09 -4.24
C GLU A 171 -20.97 -4.43 -4.86
N ALA A 172 -21.74 -5.46 -4.52
CA ALA A 172 -21.47 -6.83 -4.90
C ALA A 172 -21.94 -7.11 -6.35
N TYR A 173 -21.24 -8.01 -7.02
CA TYR A 173 -21.67 -8.60 -8.29
C TYR A 173 -22.60 -9.78 -8.00
N PHE A 174 -23.87 -9.47 -7.87
CA PHE A 174 -24.91 -10.40 -7.42
C PHE A 174 -25.44 -11.29 -8.55
N VAL A 175 -25.70 -12.57 -8.23
CA VAL A 175 -26.39 -13.51 -9.10
C VAL A 175 -27.45 -14.27 -8.30
N ASP A 176 -28.71 -14.23 -8.78
CA ASP A 176 -29.80 -15.01 -8.19
C ASP A 176 -29.75 -16.46 -8.69
N ASP A 177 -28.89 -17.28 -8.08
CA ASP A 177 -28.70 -18.70 -8.37
C ASP A 177 -29.83 -19.57 -7.83
N ILE A 178 -30.80 -19.01 -7.11
CA ILE A 178 -32.02 -19.69 -6.69
C ILE A 178 -33.08 -19.62 -7.80
N ALA A 179 -33.18 -18.44 -8.45
CA ALA A 179 -34.11 -18.27 -9.58
C ALA A 179 -33.55 -18.80 -10.89
N HIS A 180 -32.22 -18.89 -11.04
CA HIS A 180 -31.56 -19.31 -12.26
C HIS A 180 -30.59 -20.47 -12.00
N ASN A 181 -30.69 -21.52 -12.77
CA ASN A 181 -29.69 -22.59 -12.74
C ASN A 181 -28.39 -22.07 -13.40
N ILE A 182 -27.33 -21.97 -12.62
CA ILE A 182 -26.00 -21.46 -13.07
C ILE A 182 -25.01 -22.60 -13.35
N GLU A 183 -25.35 -23.84 -13.08
CA GLU A 183 -24.49 -25.02 -13.27
C GLU A 183 -24.06 -25.16 -14.74
N GLY A 184 -22.74 -25.20 -14.97
CA GLY A 184 -22.17 -25.36 -16.31
C GLY A 184 -22.13 -24.10 -17.15
N LEU A 185 -22.62 -22.93 -16.66
CA LEU A 185 -22.57 -21.68 -17.38
C LEU A 185 -21.14 -21.14 -17.42
N ASN A 186 -20.73 -20.62 -18.58
CA ASN A 186 -19.44 -19.94 -18.72
C ASN A 186 -19.52 -18.47 -18.25
N ALA A 187 -18.35 -17.82 -18.11
CA ALA A 187 -18.26 -16.44 -17.62
C ALA A 187 -19.09 -15.43 -18.42
N LYS A 188 -19.27 -15.64 -19.75
CA LYS A 188 -20.11 -14.77 -20.61
C LYS A 188 -21.60 -14.96 -20.32
N GLU A 189 -22.03 -16.18 -20.06
CA GLU A 189 -23.43 -16.49 -19.70
C GLU A 189 -23.75 -15.94 -18.32
N LEU A 190 -22.86 -16.16 -17.34
CA LEU A 190 -22.99 -15.60 -15.99
C LEU A 190 -23.01 -14.07 -15.99
N SER A 191 -22.24 -13.42 -16.88
CA SER A 191 -22.24 -11.95 -16.98
C SER A 191 -23.61 -11.36 -17.38
N LYS A 192 -24.49 -12.13 -18.01
CA LYS A 192 -25.86 -11.71 -18.35
C LYS A 192 -26.83 -11.80 -17.17
N LEU A 193 -26.50 -12.62 -16.16
CA LEU A 193 -27.30 -12.82 -14.95
C LEU A 193 -26.79 -11.98 -13.78
N ARG A 194 -25.66 -11.33 -13.99
CA ARG A 194 -24.98 -10.55 -12.96
C ARG A 194 -25.57 -9.15 -12.84
N HIS A 195 -25.94 -8.77 -11.64
CA HIS A 195 -26.45 -7.46 -11.28
C HIS A 195 -25.61 -6.84 -10.17
N HIS A 196 -25.80 -5.55 -9.92
CA HIS A 196 -25.20 -4.87 -8.76
C HIS A 196 -26.12 -4.98 -7.56
N GLN A 197 -25.56 -5.04 -6.37
CA GLN A 197 -26.28 -5.10 -5.12
C GLN A 197 -25.47 -4.47 -4.00
N ILE A 198 -26.08 -3.59 -3.21
CA ILE A 198 -25.43 -3.00 -2.03
C ILE A 198 -25.61 -3.93 -0.83
N ILE A 199 -24.49 -4.23 -0.16
CA ILE A 199 -24.48 -4.96 1.11
C ILE A 199 -23.77 -4.07 2.12
N LEU A 200 -24.50 -3.61 3.16
CA LEU A 200 -23.96 -2.79 4.24
C LEU A 200 -23.79 -3.64 5.51
N VAL A 201 -22.72 -3.39 6.24
CA VAL A 201 -22.44 -4.02 7.54
C VAL A 201 -23.22 -3.28 8.62
N LYS A 202 -24.04 -4.03 9.37
CA LYS A 202 -24.78 -3.49 10.50
C LYS A 202 -23.98 -3.56 11.81
N ASN A 203 -23.26 -4.66 12.04
CA ASN A 203 -22.52 -4.96 13.28
C ASN A 203 -21.35 -5.90 13.00
N PHE A 204 -20.61 -6.31 14.04
CA PHE A 204 -19.45 -7.22 13.91
C PHE A 204 -19.82 -8.59 13.31
N THR A 205 -21.01 -9.14 13.60
CA THR A 205 -21.48 -10.38 12.96
C THR A 205 -21.59 -10.18 11.44
N GLY A 206 -22.20 -9.06 11.02
CA GLY A 206 -22.30 -8.69 9.61
C GLY A 206 -20.93 -8.47 8.97
N LEU A 207 -19.97 -7.86 9.67
CA LEU A 207 -18.62 -7.68 9.15
C LEU A 207 -17.96 -9.02 8.83
N LYS A 208 -17.99 -9.98 9.76
CA LYS A 208 -17.44 -11.32 9.56
C LYS A 208 -18.17 -12.07 8.44
N ASN A 209 -19.49 -11.94 8.37
CA ASN A 209 -20.29 -12.53 7.28
C ASN A 209 -19.95 -11.93 5.93
N LEU A 210 -19.76 -10.60 5.85
CA LEU A 210 -19.30 -9.94 4.63
C LEU A 210 -17.91 -10.44 4.21
N TYR A 211 -16.98 -10.61 5.15
CA TYR A 211 -15.64 -11.13 4.85
C TYR A 211 -15.70 -12.56 4.28
N LYS A 212 -16.57 -13.40 4.82
CA LYS A 212 -16.83 -14.75 4.26
C LYS A 212 -17.41 -14.66 2.85
N LEU A 213 -18.39 -13.79 2.61
CA LEU A 213 -18.98 -13.59 1.27
C LEU A 213 -17.96 -13.11 0.24
N ILE A 214 -17.12 -12.11 0.59
CA ILE A 214 -16.08 -11.61 -0.28
C ILE A 214 -15.05 -12.71 -0.59
N SER A 215 -14.65 -13.48 0.42
CA SER A 215 -13.71 -14.59 0.23
C SER A 215 -14.29 -15.68 -0.69
N GLU A 216 -15.53 -16.09 -0.47
CA GLU A 216 -16.22 -17.04 -1.34
C GLU A 216 -16.30 -16.55 -2.80
N ALA A 217 -16.65 -15.28 -2.98
CA ALA A 217 -16.74 -14.66 -4.30
C ALA A 217 -15.39 -14.64 -5.05
N HIS A 218 -14.28 -14.42 -4.33
CA HIS A 218 -12.94 -14.34 -4.92
C HIS A 218 -12.26 -15.71 -5.07
N ILE A 219 -12.57 -16.70 -4.22
CA ILE A 219 -11.91 -18.01 -4.24
C ILE A 219 -12.73 -19.01 -5.08
N ASN A 220 -14.04 -19.09 -4.85
CA ASN A 220 -14.87 -20.16 -5.41
C ASN A 220 -15.77 -19.69 -6.56
N ASP A 221 -16.18 -18.41 -6.56
CA ASP A 221 -17.19 -17.91 -7.50
C ASP A 221 -16.62 -16.78 -8.40
N PHE A 222 -15.32 -16.80 -8.69
CA PHE A 222 -14.72 -15.81 -9.57
C PHE A 222 -14.87 -16.21 -11.06
N HIS A 223 -15.66 -15.43 -11.80
CA HIS A 223 -15.91 -15.61 -13.23
C HIS A 223 -15.64 -14.31 -14.00
N GLY A 224 -14.38 -13.83 -13.95
CA GLY A 224 -13.97 -12.53 -14.48
C GLY A 224 -14.38 -11.34 -13.56
N LYS A 225 -15.31 -11.59 -12.65
CA LYS A 225 -15.70 -10.77 -11.50
C LYS A 225 -16.00 -11.68 -10.32
N PRO A 226 -15.82 -11.23 -9.07
CA PRO A 226 -16.17 -11.99 -7.89
C PRO A 226 -17.70 -12.00 -7.71
N LEU A 227 -18.35 -13.13 -7.92
CA LEU A 227 -19.80 -13.23 -7.87
C LEU A 227 -20.30 -13.52 -6.47
N THR A 228 -21.27 -12.77 -6.00
CA THR A 228 -21.99 -13.03 -4.76
C THR A 228 -23.28 -13.77 -5.10
N LEU A 229 -23.34 -15.06 -4.77
CA LEU A 229 -24.51 -15.90 -5.02
C LEU A 229 -25.58 -15.67 -3.96
N ARG A 230 -26.85 -15.57 -4.39
CA ARG A 230 -27.99 -15.39 -3.48
C ARG A 230 -28.06 -16.49 -2.43
N SER A 231 -27.85 -17.76 -2.82
CA SER A 231 -27.89 -18.90 -1.89
C SER A 231 -26.86 -18.81 -0.77
N LYS A 232 -25.69 -18.18 -1.02
CA LYS A 232 -24.65 -17.94 -0.01
C LYS A 232 -24.97 -16.71 0.84
N LEU A 233 -25.45 -15.63 0.20
CA LEU A 233 -25.87 -14.41 0.90
C LEU A 233 -27.00 -14.69 1.90
N GLU A 234 -28.03 -15.47 1.52
CA GLU A 234 -29.12 -15.82 2.43
C GLU A 234 -28.65 -16.55 3.69
N LYS A 235 -27.62 -17.41 3.59
CA LYS A 235 -27.02 -18.11 4.74
C LYS A 235 -26.22 -17.18 5.66
N LEU A 236 -25.65 -16.11 5.12
CA LEU A 236 -24.76 -15.17 5.83
C LEU A 236 -25.41 -13.79 6.04
N ARG A 237 -26.72 -13.66 5.88
CA ARG A 237 -27.47 -12.40 5.92
C ARG A 237 -27.49 -11.73 7.29
N GLU A 238 -27.24 -12.46 8.36
CA GLU A 238 -27.28 -11.91 9.72
C GLU A 238 -26.27 -10.76 9.88
N GLY A 239 -26.74 -9.63 10.40
CA GLY A 239 -25.91 -8.42 10.61
C GLY A 239 -25.61 -7.62 9.33
N LEU A 240 -26.30 -7.92 8.22
CA LEU A 240 -26.19 -7.22 6.94
C LEU A 240 -27.49 -6.47 6.60
N ILE A 241 -27.37 -5.37 5.87
CA ILE A 241 -28.48 -4.60 5.29
C ILE A 241 -28.29 -4.60 3.79
N ILE A 242 -29.33 -4.98 3.04
CA ILE A 242 -29.23 -5.21 1.60
C ILE A 242 -30.04 -4.16 0.83
N GLY A 243 -29.39 -3.47 -0.09
CA GLY A 243 -29.95 -2.44 -0.96
C GLY A 243 -30.00 -2.85 -2.43
N SER A 244 -30.94 -2.27 -3.20
CA SER A 244 -31.19 -2.63 -4.60
C SER A 244 -30.18 -2.07 -5.60
N ALA A 245 -29.19 -1.29 -5.14
CA ALA A 245 -28.13 -0.66 -5.93
C ALA A 245 -28.62 0.29 -7.05
N CYS A 246 -27.71 0.53 -8.02
CA CYS A 246 -27.86 1.48 -9.12
C CYS A 246 -28.73 0.92 -10.27
N GLU A 247 -28.61 1.53 -11.46
CA GLU A 247 -29.31 1.08 -12.67
C GLU A 247 -28.85 -0.31 -13.15
N GLN A 248 -27.71 -0.82 -12.67
CA GLN A 248 -27.27 -2.22 -12.94
C GLN A 248 -27.84 -3.21 -11.92
N GLY A 249 -28.59 -2.75 -10.92
CA GLY A 249 -29.32 -3.63 -10.00
C GLY A 249 -30.42 -4.40 -10.70
N ASP A 250 -30.75 -5.58 -10.22
CA ASP A 250 -31.75 -6.47 -10.84
C ASP A 250 -33.16 -5.85 -10.86
N LEU A 251 -33.55 -5.09 -9.81
CA LEU A 251 -34.85 -4.41 -9.77
C LEU A 251 -34.95 -3.34 -10.86
N TYR A 252 -33.92 -2.48 -10.98
CA TYR A 252 -33.94 -1.40 -11.97
C TYR A 252 -33.88 -1.95 -13.39
N GLN A 253 -33.07 -3.00 -13.63
CA GLN A 253 -33.05 -3.70 -14.92
C GLN A 253 -34.40 -4.36 -15.26
N ALA A 254 -35.06 -4.97 -14.28
CA ALA A 254 -36.40 -5.54 -14.47
C ALA A 254 -37.45 -4.47 -14.80
N ILE A 255 -37.32 -3.24 -14.25
CA ILE A 255 -38.19 -2.12 -14.61
C ILE A 255 -37.92 -1.65 -16.05
N ILE A 256 -36.66 -1.52 -16.46
CA ILE A 256 -36.29 -1.15 -17.84
C ILE A 256 -36.83 -2.19 -18.84
N GLU A 257 -36.77 -3.47 -18.48
CA GLU A 257 -37.26 -4.60 -19.29
C GLU A 257 -38.77 -4.76 -19.23
N GLU A 258 -39.48 -3.93 -18.50
CA GLU A 258 -40.96 -3.98 -18.33
C GLU A 258 -41.45 -5.36 -17.84
N LYS A 259 -40.70 -5.97 -16.89
CA LYS A 259 -41.14 -7.26 -16.29
C LYS A 259 -42.50 -7.13 -15.63
N PRO A 260 -43.28 -8.27 -15.57
CA PRO A 260 -44.56 -8.27 -14.88
C PRO A 260 -44.47 -7.79 -13.43
N ARG A 261 -45.56 -7.15 -12.95
CA ARG A 261 -45.58 -6.57 -11.58
C ARG A 261 -45.26 -7.63 -10.49
N GLU A 262 -45.72 -8.82 -10.64
CA GLU A 262 -45.45 -9.92 -9.69
C GLU A 262 -43.93 -10.18 -9.55
N GLU A 263 -43.21 -10.14 -10.68
CA GLU A 263 -41.76 -10.33 -10.71
C GLU A 263 -41.05 -9.13 -10.08
N LEU A 264 -41.51 -7.90 -10.35
CA LEU A 264 -40.95 -6.68 -9.69
C LEU A 264 -41.13 -6.75 -8.17
N ILE A 265 -42.29 -7.21 -7.69
CA ILE A 265 -42.57 -7.39 -6.25
C ILE A 265 -41.65 -8.48 -5.68
N ARG A 266 -41.47 -9.61 -6.37
CA ARG A 266 -40.59 -10.70 -5.95
C ARG A 266 -39.16 -10.21 -5.76
N ILE A 267 -38.64 -9.47 -6.73
CA ILE A 267 -37.29 -8.89 -6.68
C ILE A 267 -37.19 -7.88 -5.55
N ALA A 268 -38.08 -6.87 -5.52
CA ALA A 268 -38.06 -5.81 -4.52
C ALA A 268 -38.21 -6.31 -3.07
N SER A 269 -38.93 -7.42 -2.87
CA SER A 269 -39.16 -8.02 -1.54
C SER A 269 -37.86 -8.55 -0.90
N PHE A 270 -36.87 -8.87 -1.70
CA PHE A 270 -35.57 -9.37 -1.21
C PHE A 270 -34.75 -8.31 -0.45
N TYR A 271 -34.86 -7.05 -0.85
CA TYR A 271 -34.08 -5.94 -0.32
C TYR A 271 -34.61 -5.36 0.98
N ASP A 272 -33.76 -4.80 1.84
CA ASP A 272 -34.15 -4.11 3.05
C ASP A 272 -34.52 -2.65 2.74
N TYR A 273 -33.90 -2.05 1.71
CA TYR A 273 -34.24 -0.73 1.17
C TYR A 273 -34.09 -0.69 -0.35
N LEU A 274 -34.77 0.22 -1.00
CA LEU A 274 -34.68 0.43 -2.44
C LEU A 274 -33.95 1.74 -2.74
N GLU A 275 -33.22 1.79 -3.85
CA GLU A 275 -32.34 2.88 -4.22
C GLU A 275 -32.85 3.59 -5.46
N ILE A 276 -32.77 4.92 -5.46
CA ILE A 276 -32.96 5.79 -6.62
C ILE A 276 -31.78 6.71 -6.76
N GLN A 277 -31.45 7.08 -8.01
CA GLN A 277 -30.28 7.91 -8.31
C GLN A 277 -30.66 9.16 -9.10
N PRO A 278 -29.81 10.23 -9.08
CA PRO A 278 -29.99 11.41 -9.89
C PRO A 278 -30.17 11.08 -11.36
N LEU A 279 -31.01 11.84 -12.05
CA LEU A 279 -31.28 11.64 -13.48
C LEU A 279 -29.99 11.73 -14.32
N GLY A 280 -29.05 12.57 -13.91
CA GLY A 280 -27.74 12.72 -14.54
C GLY A 280 -26.93 11.44 -14.59
N ASN A 281 -27.03 10.58 -13.55
CA ASN A 281 -26.33 9.28 -13.51
C ASN A 281 -26.79 8.37 -14.66
N ASN A 282 -28.08 8.42 -14.98
CA ASN A 282 -28.76 7.56 -15.94
C ASN A 282 -29.00 8.22 -17.32
N GLN A 283 -28.55 9.46 -17.53
CA GLN A 283 -28.76 10.20 -18.77
C GLN A 283 -28.19 9.49 -20.01
N PHE A 284 -27.18 8.63 -19.83
CA PHE A 284 -26.62 7.82 -20.91
C PHE A 284 -27.68 6.96 -21.62
N MET A 285 -28.72 6.49 -20.92
CA MET A 285 -29.81 5.69 -21.49
C MET A 285 -30.56 6.45 -22.58
N VAL A 286 -30.76 7.76 -22.40
CA VAL A 286 -31.40 8.64 -23.39
C VAL A 286 -30.51 8.75 -24.63
N ARG A 287 -29.20 8.94 -24.44
CA ARG A 287 -28.23 9.01 -25.53
C ARG A 287 -28.18 7.69 -26.30
N GLU A 288 -28.12 6.57 -25.60
CA GLU A 288 -28.07 5.24 -26.20
C GLU A 288 -29.40 4.77 -26.78
N SER A 289 -30.51 5.44 -26.51
CA SER A 289 -31.85 5.05 -27.01
C SER A 289 -31.95 5.01 -28.55
N THR A 290 -31.07 5.70 -29.25
CA THR A 290 -30.99 5.77 -30.71
C THR A 290 -29.98 4.77 -31.29
N ALA A 291 -29.20 4.09 -30.45
CA ALA A 291 -28.24 3.11 -30.91
C ALA A 291 -28.94 1.91 -31.59
N PRO A 292 -28.34 1.33 -32.66
CA PRO A 292 -28.89 0.15 -33.32
C PRO A 292 -28.81 -1.07 -32.40
N ASP A 293 -29.58 -2.09 -32.77
CA ASP A 293 -29.47 -3.42 -32.15
C ASP A 293 -28.03 -3.95 -32.35
N ARG A 294 -27.51 -4.64 -31.36
CA ARG A 294 -26.17 -5.26 -31.44
C ARG A 294 -26.28 -6.69 -31.96
N THR A 295 -25.37 -7.06 -32.85
CA THR A 295 -25.27 -8.46 -33.29
C THR A 295 -24.08 -9.12 -32.60
N ASP A 296 -24.31 -10.21 -31.89
CA ASP A 296 -23.21 -10.99 -31.32
C ASP A 296 -22.37 -11.57 -32.47
N LYS A 297 -21.11 -11.17 -32.56
CA LYS A 297 -20.19 -11.56 -33.66
C LYS A 297 -19.89 -13.06 -33.70
N LYS A 298 -20.12 -13.82 -32.62
CA LYS A 298 -19.83 -15.24 -32.53
C LYS A 298 -21.07 -16.10 -32.85
N THR A 299 -22.24 -15.68 -32.34
CA THR A 299 -23.50 -16.45 -32.48
C THR A 299 -24.37 -15.94 -33.61
N GLY A 300 -24.16 -14.72 -34.12
CA GLY A 300 -25.04 -14.08 -35.07
C GLY A 300 -26.38 -13.60 -34.47
N GLU A 301 -26.58 -13.76 -33.17
CA GLU A 301 -27.82 -13.38 -32.49
C GLU A 301 -27.96 -11.84 -32.46
N VAL A 302 -29.13 -11.33 -32.78
CA VAL A 302 -29.47 -9.94 -32.67
C VAL A 302 -29.95 -9.63 -31.25
N ILE A 303 -29.20 -8.81 -30.53
CA ILE A 303 -29.52 -8.32 -29.18
C ILE A 303 -30.22 -6.96 -29.30
N PRO A 304 -31.54 -6.89 -28.99
CA PRO A 304 -32.27 -5.62 -29.07
C PRO A 304 -31.68 -4.57 -28.11
N ASN A 305 -31.72 -3.31 -28.56
CA ASN A 305 -31.36 -2.19 -27.71
C ASN A 305 -32.42 -2.01 -26.58
N LYS A 306 -32.06 -2.37 -25.36
CA LYS A 306 -32.94 -2.27 -24.17
C LYS A 306 -33.38 -0.83 -23.83
N PHE A 307 -32.61 0.17 -24.24
CA PHE A 307 -32.91 1.58 -23.99
C PHE A 307 -33.74 2.25 -25.08
N ARG A 308 -34.19 1.54 -26.09
CA ARG A 308 -34.92 2.09 -27.25
C ARG A 308 -36.11 2.97 -26.87
N LYS A 309 -36.77 2.68 -25.74
CA LYS A 309 -37.92 3.40 -25.21
C LYS A 309 -37.56 4.63 -24.35
N VAL A 310 -36.31 4.72 -23.90
CA VAL A 310 -35.84 5.79 -22.99
C VAL A 310 -35.48 7.03 -23.81
N LYS A 311 -36.48 7.76 -24.28
CA LYS A 311 -36.29 8.90 -25.19
C LYS A 311 -36.04 10.23 -24.48
N THR A 312 -36.46 10.38 -23.23
CA THR A 312 -36.36 11.62 -22.44
C THR A 312 -35.99 11.30 -20.98
N LEU A 313 -35.58 12.34 -20.26
CA LEU A 313 -35.35 12.25 -18.81
C LEU A 313 -36.64 11.95 -18.03
N ASP A 314 -37.82 12.27 -18.57
CA ASP A 314 -39.09 11.96 -17.92
C ASP A 314 -39.33 10.44 -17.80
N VAL A 315 -38.87 9.67 -18.79
CA VAL A 315 -38.92 8.19 -18.70
C VAL A 315 -38.05 7.68 -17.51
N ILE A 316 -36.91 8.31 -17.28
CA ILE A 316 -36.05 7.98 -16.13
C ILE A 316 -36.72 8.39 -14.81
N LYS A 317 -37.40 9.54 -14.77
CA LYS A 317 -38.23 9.90 -13.61
C LYS A 317 -39.31 8.87 -13.33
N ASP A 318 -39.94 8.34 -14.38
CA ASP A 318 -40.98 7.32 -14.23
C ASP A 318 -40.39 5.97 -13.72
N PHE A 319 -39.17 5.62 -14.08
CA PHE A 319 -38.48 4.49 -13.47
C PHE A 319 -38.25 4.72 -11.96
N ASN A 320 -37.74 5.88 -11.56
CA ASN A 320 -37.59 6.23 -10.15
C ASN A 320 -38.94 6.25 -9.40
N ARG A 321 -39.99 6.78 -10.02
CA ARG A 321 -41.35 6.72 -9.44
C ARG A 321 -41.82 5.28 -9.27
N LYS A 322 -41.48 4.40 -10.21
CA LYS A 322 -41.87 2.99 -10.13
C LYS A 322 -41.18 2.28 -8.97
N VAL A 323 -39.92 2.58 -8.71
CA VAL A 323 -39.20 2.09 -7.52
C VAL A 323 -39.90 2.58 -6.24
N VAL A 324 -40.29 3.84 -6.17
CA VAL A 324 -41.00 4.41 -5.02
C VAL A 324 -42.39 3.76 -4.82
N GLU A 325 -43.16 3.54 -5.89
CA GLU A 325 -44.45 2.82 -5.82
C GLU A 325 -44.32 1.41 -5.24
N LEU A 326 -43.29 0.65 -5.68
CA LEU A 326 -43.03 -0.69 -5.18
C LEU A 326 -42.62 -0.66 -3.71
N ALA A 327 -41.79 0.31 -3.32
CA ALA A 327 -41.35 0.49 -1.94
C ALA A 327 -42.53 0.83 -1.03
N ASP A 328 -43.42 1.74 -1.44
CA ASP A 328 -44.62 2.13 -0.70
C ASP A 328 -45.56 0.92 -0.47
N GLU A 329 -45.75 0.10 -1.50
CA GLU A 329 -46.56 -1.14 -1.41
C GLU A 329 -45.96 -2.17 -0.45
N LEU A 330 -44.63 -2.29 -0.43
CA LEU A 330 -43.89 -3.26 0.41
C LEU A 330 -43.54 -2.69 1.79
N GLY A 331 -43.81 -1.43 2.07
CA GLY A 331 -43.45 -0.75 3.31
C GLY A 331 -41.94 -0.62 3.52
N LYS A 332 -41.17 -0.48 2.43
CA LYS A 332 -39.71 -0.38 2.46
C LYS A 332 -39.23 1.07 2.31
N PRO A 333 -38.15 1.48 2.98
CA PRO A 333 -37.57 2.80 2.75
C PRO A 333 -36.95 2.92 1.36
N VAL A 334 -37.11 4.09 0.74
CA VAL A 334 -36.36 4.48 -0.46
C VAL A 334 -35.25 5.43 -0.06
N VAL A 335 -34.06 5.26 -0.60
CA VAL A 335 -32.91 6.14 -0.40
C VAL A 335 -32.43 6.71 -1.74
N ALA A 336 -32.05 7.99 -1.73
CA ALA A 336 -31.41 8.65 -2.85
C ALA A 336 -29.88 8.63 -2.65
N THR A 337 -29.15 8.04 -3.59
CA THR A 337 -27.69 7.89 -3.54
C THR A 337 -27.00 8.52 -4.73
N GLY A 338 -25.75 8.90 -4.57
CA GLY A 338 -24.96 9.56 -5.61
C GLY A 338 -24.23 8.61 -6.54
N ASP A 339 -23.98 7.37 -6.11
CA ASP A 339 -23.08 6.42 -6.80
C ASP A 339 -21.72 7.07 -7.08
N VAL A 340 -21.13 7.58 -5.99
CA VAL A 340 -19.97 8.47 -6.05
C VAL A 340 -18.74 7.72 -6.55
N HIS A 341 -18.06 8.20 -7.60
CA HIS A 341 -16.84 7.65 -8.16
C HIS A 341 -15.66 8.62 -8.12
N PHE A 342 -15.93 9.89 -7.86
CA PHE A 342 -14.92 10.92 -7.63
C PHE A 342 -15.43 11.97 -6.64
N LEU A 343 -14.51 12.62 -5.93
CA LEU A 343 -14.88 13.47 -4.80
C LEU A 343 -15.46 14.81 -5.24
N LYS A 344 -14.80 15.48 -6.19
CA LYS A 344 -15.14 16.83 -6.66
C LYS A 344 -15.48 16.84 -8.14
N LYS A 345 -16.26 17.81 -8.59
CA LYS A 345 -16.54 18.02 -10.03
C LYS A 345 -15.25 18.11 -10.87
N SER A 346 -14.20 18.73 -10.31
CA SER A 346 -12.89 18.85 -10.97
C SER A 346 -12.17 17.53 -11.18
N ASP A 347 -12.50 16.50 -10.39
CA ASP A 347 -11.81 15.21 -10.42
C ASP A 347 -12.32 14.29 -11.56
N GLU A 348 -13.42 14.68 -12.20
CA GLU A 348 -13.95 14.04 -13.41
C GLU A 348 -12.85 13.80 -14.46
N ILE A 349 -11.91 14.75 -14.58
CA ILE A 349 -10.79 14.64 -15.53
C ILE A 349 -9.92 13.41 -15.28
N ILE A 350 -9.71 13.02 -14.02
CA ILE A 350 -8.92 11.83 -13.66
C ILE A 350 -9.61 10.58 -14.24
N ARG A 351 -10.93 10.49 -14.07
CA ARG A 351 -11.73 9.37 -14.59
C ARG A 351 -11.74 9.35 -16.13
N LYS A 352 -11.85 10.50 -16.78
CA LYS A 352 -11.75 10.63 -18.25
C LYS A 352 -10.41 10.11 -18.75
N ILE A 353 -9.31 10.49 -18.11
CA ILE A 353 -7.96 10.03 -18.45
C ILE A 353 -7.83 8.52 -18.25
N LEU A 354 -8.34 8.01 -17.13
CA LEU A 354 -8.31 6.59 -16.80
C LEU A 354 -9.06 5.76 -17.84
N MET A 355 -10.26 6.17 -18.22
CA MET A 355 -11.08 5.48 -19.23
C MET A 355 -10.47 5.59 -20.65
N ALA A 356 -9.93 6.74 -21.01
CA ALA A 356 -9.20 6.90 -22.27
C ALA A 356 -8.00 5.97 -22.35
N GLY A 357 -7.22 5.85 -21.25
CA GLY A 357 -6.08 4.94 -21.15
C GLY A 357 -6.47 3.46 -21.24
N GLN A 358 -7.66 3.09 -20.80
CA GLN A 358 -8.22 1.75 -20.92
C GLN A 358 -8.83 1.45 -22.30
N GLY A 359 -8.89 2.44 -23.18
CA GLY A 359 -9.37 2.25 -24.55
C GLY A 359 -10.85 2.55 -24.79
N PHE A 360 -11.59 3.04 -23.81
CA PHE A 360 -13.00 3.42 -23.99
C PHE A 360 -13.14 4.61 -24.97
N ASP A 361 -14.10 4.51 -25.88
CA ASP A 361 -14.34 5.56 -26.89
C ASP A 361 -15.25 6.67 -26.34
N ASP A 362 -16.10 6.39 -25.37
CA ASP A 362 -17.02 7.32 -24.72
C ASP A 362 -16.43 7.99 -23.46
N PHE A 363 -15.12 7.92 -23.29
CA PHE A 363 -14.37 8.40 -22.10
C PHE A 363 -14.72 9.85 -21.70
N ASP A 364 -15.10 10.71 -22.63
CA ASP A 364 -15.43 12.12 -22.37
C ASP A 364 -16.87 12.32 -21.87
N ASN A 365 -17.72 11.31 -22.01
CA ASN A 365 -19.14 11.36 -21.60
C ASN A 365 -19.35 10.80 -20.19
N GLN A 366 -18.77 11.46 -19.19
CA GLN A 366 -18.94 11.04 -17.81
C GLN A 366 -20.30 11.43 -17.24
N ALA A 367 -20.87 10.55 -16.39
CA ALA A 367 -21.96 10.89 -15.51
C ALA A 367 -21.44 11.75 -14.32
N PRO A 368 -22.28 12.61 -13.72
CA PRO A 368 -21.88 13.50 -12.63
C PRO A 368 -21.77 12.76 -11.28
N LEU A 369 -20.88 11.77 -11.19
CA LEU A 369 -20.72 10.85 -10.05
C LEU A 369 -19.82 11.44 -8.95
N TYR A 370 -19.91 12.72 -8.69
CA TYR A 370 -19.18 13.38 -7.60
C TYR A 370 -19.97 13.35 -6.30
N LEU A 371 -19.28 13.52 -5.17
CA LEU A 371 -19.95 13.66 -3.87
C LEU A 371 -20.72 14.99 -3.84
N LYS A 372 -22.04 14.89 -3.87
CA LYS A 372 -22.94 16.05 -3.91
C LYS A 372 -23.29 16.54 -2.50
N THR A 373 -23.43 17.85 -2.36
CA THR A 373 -23.99 18.48 -1.16
C THR A 373 -25.44 18.07 -0.94
N THR A 374 -25.95 18.31 0.26
CA THR A 374 -27.38 18.05 0.59
C THR A 374 -28.31 18.85 -0.30
N ALA A 375 -27.98 20.13 -0.56
CA ALA A 375 -28.79 21.01 -1.42
C ALA A 375 -28.81 20.53 -2.87
N GLU A 376 -27.68 20.10 -3.42
CA GLU A 376 -27.59 19.56 -4.78
C GLU A 376 -28.45 18.30 -4.93
N MET A 377 -28.35 17.36 -3.96
CA MET A 377 -29.15 16.13 -4.00
C MET A 377 -30.66 16.44 -3.89
N LEU A 378 -31.06 17.33 -3.03
CA LEU A 378 -32.50 17.76 -2.94
C LEU A 378 -32.98 18.35 -4.27
N SER A 379 -32.14 19.14 -4.95
CA SER A 379 -32.43 19.69 -6.27
C SER A 379 -32.58 18.61 -7.34
N ASP A 380 -31.77 17.57 -7.31
CA ASP A 380 -31.82 16.45 -8.26
C ASP A 380 -33.14 15.63 -8.15
N PHE A 381 -33.82 15.69 -6.99
CA PHE A 381 -35.06 14.98 -6.69
C PHE A 381 -36.27 15.88 -6.48
N ASP A 382 -36.19 17.16 -6.86
CA ASP A 382 -37.27 18.15 -6.70
C ASP A 382 -38.59 17.71 -7.32
N TYR A 383 -38.57 16.86 -8.34
CA TYR A 383 -39.77 16.32 -9.00
C TYR A 383 -40.61 15.37 -8.13
N PHE A 384 -40.14 15.02 -6.93
CA PHE A 384 -40.89 14.33 -5.89
C PHE A 384 -41.55 15.26 -4.88
N GLY A 385 -41.32 16.60 -5.02
CA GLY A 385 -41.88 17.61 -4.11
C GLY A 385 -41.41 17.39 -2.66
N GLU A 386 -42.32 17.41 -1.71
CA GLU A 386 -42.00 17.27 -0.28
C GLU A 386 -41.35 15.95 0.08
N ARG A 387 -41.59 14.90 -0.70
CA ARG A 387 -40.96 13.57 -0.49
C ARG A 387 -39.48 13.52 -0.84
N ALA A 388 -38.94 14.53 -1.55
CA ALA A 388 -37.51 14.57 -1.84
C ALA A 388 -36.66 14.52 -0.55
N LYS A 389 -37.07 15.21 0.51
CA LYS A 389 -36.41 15.21 1.81
C LYS A 389 -36.40 13.80 2.45
N GLU A 390 -37.54 13.08 2.34
CA GLU A 390 -37.65 11.71 2.83
C GLU A 390 -36.57 10.81 2.24
N PHE A 391 -36.34 10.87 0.92
CA PHE A 391 -35.43 10.01 0.21
C PHE A 391 -33.97 10.44 0.33
N VAL A 392 -33.70 11.75 0.36
CA VAL A 392 -32.36 12.33 0.39
C VAL A 392 -31.77 12.40 1.81
N ILE A 393 -32.59 12.67 2.81
CA ILE A 393 -32.14 12.93 4.19
C ILE A 393 -32.69 11.89 5.15
N ASP A 394 -34.03 11.79 5.30
CA ASP A 394 -34.64 11.11 6.43
C ASP A 394 -34.39 9.56 6.38
N ASN A 395 -34.58 8.93 5.23
CA ASN A 395 -34.37 7.49 5.08
C ASN A 395 -32.90 7.08 5.10
N PRO A 396 -31.95 7.79 4.41
CA PRO A 396 -30.53 7.51 4.57
C PRO A 396 -30.03 7.63 6.01
N GLN A 397 -30.54 8.60 6.79
CA GLN A 397 -30.25 8.75 8.21
C GLN A 397 -30.77 7.53 9.01
N LYS A 398 -31.99 7.05 8.74
CA LYS A 398 -32.54 5.85 9.39
C LYS A 398 -31.69 4.61 9.13
N ILE A 399 -31.21 4.42 7.89
CA ILE A 399 -30.30 3.32 7.56
C ILE A 399 -28.98 3.47 8.34
N ALA A 400 -28.41 4.67 8.38
CA ALA A 400 -27.18 4.95 9.13
C ALA A 400 -27.35 4.69 10.63
N ASP A 401 -28.52 4.98 11.19
CA ASP A 401 -28.84 4.76 12.62
C ASP A 401 -28.98 3.28 12.97
N MET A 402 -29.26 2.41 11.98
CA MET A 402 -29.29 0.95 12.18
C MET A 402 -27.89 0.34 12.31
N VAL A 403 -26.83 1.05 11.94
CA VAL A 403 -25.45 0.57 11.91
C VAL A 403 -24.74 0.94 13.21
N ASP A 404 -24.09 -0.04 13.85
CA ASP A 404 -23.31 0.18 15.06
C ASP A 404 -22.10 1.09 14.77
N GLY A 405 -21.87 2.08 15.63
CA GLY A 405 -20.83 3.11 15.44
C GLY A 405 -19.41 2.66 15.82
N ASP A 406 -19.25 1.49 16.39
CA ASP A 406 -18.00 0.93 16.90
C ASP A 406 -17.42 -0.20 16.05
N VAL A 407 -18.04 -0.50 14.91
CA VAL A 407 -17.52 -1.52 13.97
C VAL A 407 -16.15 -1.06 13.45
N ILE A 408 -15.13 -1.89 13.65
CA ILE A 408 -13.77 -1.70 13.13
C ILE A 408 -13.39 -2.89 12.24
N PRO A 409 -12.82 -2.64 11.05
CA PRO A 409 -12.55 -3.70 10.07
C PRO A 409 -11.41 -4.65 10.47
N VAL A 410 -10.43 -4.14 11.23
CA VAL A 410 -9.32 -4.94 11.76
C VAL A 410 -9.32 -4.74 13.28
N PRO A 411 -9.40 -5.83 14.09
CA PRO A 411 -9.44 -5.71 15.53
C PRO A 411 -8.18 -5.05 16.09
N GLU A 412 -8.31 -4.28 17.15
CA GLU A 412 -7.18 -3.69 17.86
C GLU A 412 -6.48 -4.75 18.72
N GLY A 413 -5.17 -4.62 18.87
CA GLY A 413 -4.33 -5.53 19.66
C GLY A 413 -3.45 -6.41 18.80
N ASN A 414 -2.65 -7.23 19.47
CA ASN A 414 -1.75 -8.19 18.82
C ASN A 414 -2.27 -9.61 19.11
N TYR A 415 -2.41 -10.41 18.06
CA TYR A 415 -2.93 -11.78 18.10
C TYR A 415 -1.87 -12.76 17.60
N PRO A 416 -0.80 -13.02 18.37
CA PRO A 416 0.22 -13.98 17.98
C PRO A 416 -0.33 -15.41 18.04
N PRO A 417 0.13 -16.32 17.18
CA PRO A 417 -0.13 -17.75 17.37
C PRO A 417 0.47 -18.25 18.68
N VAL A 418 0.06 -19.42 19.14
CA VAL A 418 0.59 -20.02 20.37
C VAL A 418 1.37 -21.28 20.04
N ILE A 419 2.62 -21.35 20.48
CA ILE A 419 3.40 -22.60 20.60
C ILE A 419 3.61 -22.84 22.10
N GLU A 420 3.03 -23.93 22.61
CA GLU A 420 3.15 -24.26 24.04
C GLU A 420 4.61 -24.43 24.47
N GLY A 421 4.98 -23.86 25.60
CA GLY A 421 6.33 -23.94 26.15
C GLY A 421 7.38 -23.10 25.43
N SER A 422 6.97 -22.11 24.61
CA SER A 422 7.91 -21.27 23.84
C SER A 422 8.86 -20.47 24.74
N ASP A 423 8.41 -20.01 25.91
CA ASP A 423 9.24 -19.25 26.86
C ASP A 423 10.37 -20.10 27.44
N GLU A 424 10.02 -21.28 27.94
CA GLU A 424 10.96 -22.24 28.53
C GLU A 424 11.92 -22.77 27.45
N LEU A 425 11.39 -23.06 26.27
CA LEU A 425 12.17 -23.56 25.16
C LEU A 425 13.22 -22.52 24.68
N LEU A 426 12.80 -21.26 24.54
CA LEU A 426 13.71 -20.17 24.13
C LEU A 426 14.83 -19.98 25.17
N ARG A 427 14.47 -19.95 26.45
CA ARG A 427 15.42 -19.82 27.56
C ARG A 427 16.41 -20.98 27.56
N SER A 428 15.93 -22.22 27.43
CA SER A 428 16.76 -23.42 27.40
C SER A 428 17.76 -23.40 26.24
N ILE A 429 17.30 -23.19 25.01
CA ILE A 429 18.15 -23.13 23.81
C ILE A 429 19.25 -22.07 23.99
N CYS A 430 18.90 -20.88 24.44
CA CYS A 430 19.86 -19.80 24.59
C CYS A 430 20.94 -20.09 25.65
N TRP A 431 20.52 -20.60 26.81
CA TRP A 431 21.48 -20.96 27.85
C TRP A 431 22.36 -22.15 27.49
N ASP A 432 21.80 -23.18 26.86
CA ASP A 432 22.56 -24.34 26.39
C ASP A 432 23.67 -23.92 25.39
N ASN A 433 23.33 -23.04 24.44
CA ASN A 433 24.29 -22.51 23.49
C ASN A 433 25.28 -21.51 24.13
N ALA A 434 24.88 -20.73 25.11
CA ALA A 434 25.78 -19.87 25.87
C ALA A 434 26.82 -20.69 26.65
N HIS A 435 26.39 -21.75 27.35
CA HIS A 435 27.29 -22.68 28.05
C HIS A 435 28.22 -23.41 27.10
N LYS A 436 27.72 -23.83 25.93
CA LYS A 436 28.53 -24.48 24.91
C LYS A 436 29.64 -23.57 24.37
N ARG A 437 29.34 -22.26 24.19
CA ARG A 437 30.31 -21.32 23.58
C ARG A 437 31.24 -20.68 24.63
N TYR A 438 30.71 -20.29 25.80
CA TYR A 438 31.43 -19.53 26.82
C TYR A 438 31.81 -20.35 28.09
N GLY A 439 31.41 -21.63 28.16
CA GLY A 439 31.70 -22.53 29.26
C GLY A 439 30.66 -22.52 30.39
N GLU A 440 30.80 -23.43 31.35
CA GLU A 440 29.89 -23.54 32.49
C GLU A 440 29.82 -22.25 33.33
N ASN A 441 30.93 -21.54 33.48
CA ASN A 441 31.03 -20.25 34.13
C ASN A 441 30.94 -19.14 33.08
N VAL A 442 29.74 -18.82 32.63
CA VAL A 442 29.50 -17.81 31.61
C VAL A 442 30.00 -16.43 32.09
N PRO A 443 30.76 -15.67 31.28
CA PRO A 443 31.20 -14.30 31.65
C PRO A 443 30.03 -13.37 31.99
N GLU A 444 30.22 -12.51 32.99
CA GLU A 444 29.18 -11.61 33.50
C GLU A 444 28.57 -10.71 32.41
N ILE A 445 29.37 -10.26 31.42
CA ILE A 445 28.92 -9.47 30.27
C ILE A 445 27.92 -10.24 29.39
N VAL A 446 28.15 -11.54 29.19
CA VAL A 446 27.27 -12.45 28.43
C VAL A 446 26.00 -12.72 29.21
N GLU A 447 26.12 -13.08 30.51
CA GLU A 447 25.00 -13.37 31.40
C GLU A 447 24.04 -12.17 31.50
N LYS A 448 24.56 -10.98 31.80
CA LYS A 448 23.75 -9.77 31.92
C LYS A 448 23.02 -9.42 30.62
N ARG A 449 23.66 -9.55 29.48
CA ARG A 449 23.06 -9.29 28.18
C ARG A 449 21.95 -10.29 27.88
N LEU A 450 22.22 -11.58 28.09
CA LEU A 450 21.27 -12.67 27.83
C LEU A 450 20.01 -12.55 28.70
N GLU A 451 20.17 -12.35 30.03
CA GLU A 451 19.05 -12.20 30.93
C GLU A 451 18.24 -10.92 30.67
N LYS A 452 18.89 -9.81 30.36
CA LYS A 452 18.19 -8.57 29.98
C LYS A 452 17.28 -8.80 28.79
N GLU A 453 17.80 -9.42 27.74
CA GLU A 453 17.05 -9.66 26.51
C GLU A 453 15.96 -10.71 26.69
N LEU A 454 16.26 -11.87 27.30
CA LEU A 454 15.27 -12.92 27.57
C LEU A 454 14.09 -12.38 28.40
N ASN A 455 14.38 -11.63 29.46
CA ASN A 455 13.32 -11.04 30.29
C ASN A 455 12.46 -10.04 29.50
N SER A 456 13.05 -9.23 28.65
CA SER A 456 12.29 -8.32 27.79
C SER A 456 11.41 -9.07 26.79
N ILE A 457 11.96 -10.07 26.10
CA ILE A 457 11.24 -10.86 25.08
C ILE A 457 10.09 -11.65 25.70
N ILE A 458 10.35 -12.36 26.82
CA ILE A 458 9.35 -13.20 27.47
C ILE A 458 8.23 -12.34 28.09
N ASN A 459 8.58 -11.27 28.82
CA ASN A 459 7.58 -10.41 29.46
C ASN A 459 6.65 -9.70 28.46
N ASN A 460 7.11 -9.46 27.24
CA ASN A 460 6.30 -8.87 26.18
C ASN A 460 5.61 -9.92 25.28
N GLY A 461 5.78 -11.22 25.55
CA GLY A 461 5.13 -12.30 24.80
C GLY A 461 5.72 -12.52 23.39
N PHE A 462 6.98 -12.14 23.17
CA PHE A 462 7.63 -12.26 21.85
C PHE A 462 8.34 -13.59 21.63
N SER A 463 8.38 -14.48 22.60
CA SER A 463 9.07 -15.80 22.50
C SER A 463 8.61 -16.62 21.31
N ILE A 464 7.33 -16.55 20.98
CA ILE A 464 6.74 -17.25 19.84
C ILE A 464 7.40 -16.85 18.52
N MET A 465 7.71 -15.57 18.34
CA MET A 465 8.36 -15.05 17.12
C MET A 465 9.78 -15.59 16.99
N TYR A 466 10.53 -15.60 18.10
CA TYR A 466 11.89 -16.16 18.14
C TYR A 466 11.89 -17.68 17.89
N ILE A 467 10.99 -18.43 18.53
CA ILE A 467 10.90 -19.87 18.33
C ILE A 467 10.45 -20.23 16.91
N SER A 468 9.54 -19.47 16.34
CA SER A 468 9.14 -19.64 14.93
C SER A 468 10.34 -19.45 14.00
N ALA A 469 11.05 -18.32 14.14
CA ALA A 469 12.25 -18.02 13.36
C ALA A 469 13.33 -19.12 13.54
N GLN A 470 13.58 -19.54 14.79
CA GLN A 470 14.54 -20.59 15.09
C GLN A 470 14.22 -21.92 14.38
N LYS A 471 12.92 -22.32 14.38
CA LYS A 471 12.49 -23.56 13.71
C LYS A 471 12.65 -23.47 12.18
N LEU A 472 12.36 -22.31 11.58
CA LEU A 472 12.54 -22.08 10.16
C LEU A 472 14.01 -22.12 9.76
N VAL A 473 14.89 -21.48 10.54
CA VAL A 473 16.35 -21.50 10.31
C VAL A 473 16.87 -22.92 10.46
N ALA A 474 16.55 -23.60 11.54
CA ALA A 474 16.99 -24.98 11.76
C ALA A 474 16.56 -25.92 10.63
N TYR A 475 15.31 -25.80 10.16
CA TYR A 475 14.80 -26.61 9.05
C TYR A 475 15.60 -26.36 7.74
N SER A 476 15.93 -25.09 7.45
CA SER A 476 16.74 -24.75 6.27
C SER A 476 18.16 -25.31 6.37
N GLU A 477 18.82 -25.16 7.53
CA GLU A 477 20.19 -25.62 7.76
C GLU A 477 20.31 -27.15 7.77
N GLU A 478 19.33 -27.86 8.35
CA GLU A 478 19.24 -29.33 8.31
C GLU A 478 19.13 -29.85 6.87
N ASN A 479 18.59 -29.04 5.94
CA ASN A 479 18.53 -29.35 4.51
C ASN A 479 19.75 -28.80 3.73
N GLY A 480 20.77 -28.29 4.44
CA GLY A 480 22.03 -27.85 3.85
C GLY A 480 22.00 -26.45 3.22
N TYR A 481 21.04 -25.59 3.61
CA TYR A 481 20.98 -24.20 3.18
C TYR A 481 21.16 -23.28 4.35
N LEU A 482 22.27 -22.54 4.39
CA LEU A 482 22.49 -21.50 5.39
C LEU A 482 21.44 -20.41 5.29
N VAL A 483 21.15 -19.76 6.40
CA VAL A 483 20.22 -18.62 6.48
C VAL A 483 20.99 -17.40 6.96
N GLY A 484 20.79 -16.26 6.29
CA GLY A 484 21.34 -14.97 6.72
C GLY A 484 20.29 -14.15 7.44
N SER A 485 20.64 -13.54 8.55
CA SER A 485 19.77 -12.55 9.19
C SER A 485 19.86 -11.20 8.49
N ARG A 486 18.78 -10.42 8.53
CA ARG A 486 18.69 -9.09 7.90
C ARG A 486 18.14 -8.04 8.86
N GLY A 487 18.68 -6.83 8.78
CA GLY A 487 18.17 -5.69 9.53
C GLY A 487 18.47 -5.75 11.03
N SER A 488 17.55 -5.26 11.85
CA SER A 488 17.75 -5.01 13.27
C SER A 488 17.86 -6.27 14.15
N VAL A 489 17.49 -7.45 13.65
CA VAL A 489 17.58 -8.71 14.41
C VAL A 489 19.01 -9.06 14.82
N GLY A 490 20.02 -8.62 14.05
CA GLY A 490 21.44 -8.74 14.41
C GLY A 490 21.85 -8.00 15.69
N SER A 491 20.97 -7.17 16.27
CA SER A 491 21.18 -6.50 17.56
C SER A 491 20.76 -7.37 18.75
N SER A 492 20.10 -8.52 18.53
CA SER A 492 19.62 -9.41 19.59
C SER A 492 20.61 -10.55 19.85
N PHE A 493 21.19 -10.57 21.03
CA PHE A 493 22.05 -11.67 21.47
C PHE A 493 21.24 -12.96 21.70
N VAL A 494 19.98 -12.85 22.09
CA VAL A 494 19.04 -13.99 22.14
C VAL A 494 18.88 -14.59 20.75
N ALA A 495 18.78 -13.79 19.69
CA ALA A 495 18.70 -14.31 18.32
C ALA A 495 19.98 -15.08 17.93
N THR A 496 21.15 -14.60 18.35
CA THR A 496 22.43 -15.30 18.14
C THR A 496 22.46 -16.61 18.92
N MET A 497 22.11 -16.60 20.20
CA MET A 497 22.12 -17.80 21.03
C MET A 497 21.00 -18.79 20.67
N ALA A 498 19.90 -18.34 20.11
CA ALA A 498 18.85 -19.20 19.58
C ALA A 498 19.21 -19.82 18.22
N GLY A 499 20.31 -19.40 17.57
CA GLY A 499 20.66 -19.85 16.23
C GLY A 499 19.82 -19.25 15.12
N ILE A 500 19.28 -18.05 15.33
CA ILE A 500 18.49 -17.30 14.34
C ILE A 500 19.40 -16.38 13.52
N SER A 501 20.39 -15.76 14.18
CA SER A 501 21.29 -14.79 13.58
C SER A 501 22.75 -15.24 13.74
N GLU A 502 23.52 -15.05 12.70
CA GLU A 502 24.98 -15.23 12.67
C GLU A 502 25.74 -14.04 13.31
N VAL A 503 25.07 -12.94 13.55
CA VAL A 503 25.64 -11.71 14.11
C VAL A 503 25.68 -11.78 15.62
N ASN A 504 26.87 -11.55 16.22
CA ASN A 504 27.03 -11.46 17.66
C ASN A 504 27.09 -9.99 18.09
N PRO A 505 26.04 -9.45 18.76
CA PRO A 505 25.99 -8.04 19.14
C PRO A 505 26.78 -7.69 20.43
N LEU A 506 27.47 -8.65 21.04
CA LEU A 506 28.34 -8.37 22.19
C LEU A 506 29.52 -7.48 21.80
N ALA A 507 30.19 -6.90 22.79
CA ALA A 507 31.46 -6.21 22.58
C ALA A 507 32.49 -7.12 21.86
N PRO A 508 33.41 -6.59 21.05
CA PRO A 508 34.46 -7.35 20.41
C PRO A 508 35.21 -8.24 21.40
N HIS A 509 35.45 -9.50 21.04
CA HIS A 509 36.09 -10.45 21.95
C HIS A 509 36.74 -11.63 21.24
N TYR A 510 37.67 -12.21 21.95
CA TYR A 510 38.16 -13.56 21.66
C TYR A 510 37.37 -14.60 22.43
N VAL A 511 37.16 -15.78 21.83
CA VAL A 511 36.60 -16.94 22.49
C VAL A 511 37.30 -18.20 21.98
N CYS A 512 37.68 -19.10 22.88
CA CYS A 512 38.33 -20.34 22.51
C CYS A 512 37.31 -21.42 22.15
N PRO A 513 37.34 -21.98 20.94
CA PRO A 513 36.40 -23.04 20.53
C PRO A 513 36.59 -24.36 21.32
N LYS A 514 37.70 -24.50 22.03
CA LYS A 514 38.04 -25.74 22.76
C LYS A 514 37.85 -25.65 24.27
N CYS A 515 38.30 -24.57 24.91
CA CYS A 515 38.26 -24.43 26.37
C CYS A 515 37.38 -23.29 26.84
N CYS A 516 36.68 -22.57 25.93
CA CYS A 516 35.76 -21.48 26.18
C CYS A 516 36.38 -20.25 26.86
N HIS A 517 37.74 -20.19 26.95
CA HIS A 517 38.40 -18.97 27.44
C HIS A 517 38.03 -17.78 26.58
N SER A 518 37.63 -16.64 27.19
CA SER A 518 37.19 -15.45 26.48
C SER A 518 37.84 -14.17 27.03
N GLU A 519 38.05 -13.18 26.13
CA GLU A 519 38.61 -11.86 26.44
C GLU A 519 37.80 -10.78 25.72
N PHE A 520 37.16 -9.89 26.47
CA PHE A 520 36.27 -8.83 25.92
C PHE A 520 36.96 -7.47 25.88
N PHE A 521 36.70 -6.70 24.82
CA PHE A 521 37.16 -5.33 24.63
C PHE A 521 35.96 -4.37 24.70
N THR A 522 35.83 -3.65 25.81
CA THR A 522 34.67 -2.77 26.09
C THR A 522 35.05 -1.29 26.16
N ASP A 523 36.28 -0.97 25.78
CA ASP A 523 36.84 0.38 25.85
C ASP A 523 36.70 1.20 24.55
N GLY A 524 36.02 0.62 23.55
CA GLY A 524 35.83 1.22 22.22
C GLY A 524 37.08 1.25 21.33
N SER A 525 38.18 0.58 21.76
CA SER A 525 39.43 0.53 20.99
C SER A 525 39.34 -0.28 19.71
N VAL A 526 38.35 -1.18 19.61
CA VAL A 526 38.07 -2.05 18.48
C VAL A 526 36.59 -2.00 18.15
N GLY A 527 36.25 -1.79 16.88
CA GLY A 527 34.85 -1.69 16.44
C GLY A 527 34.20 -3.03 16.10
N SER A 528 35.00 -4.06 15.78
CA SER A 528 34.52 -5.40 15.47
C SER A 528 35.54 -6.45 15.92
N GLY A 529 35.05 -7.60 16.41
CA GLY A 529 35.92 -8.74 16.73
C GLY A 529 36.70 -9.24 15.53
N PHE A 530 36.19 -9.11 14.31
CA PHE A 530 36.88 -9.48 13.08
C PHE A 530 38.12 -8.65 12.79
N ASP A 531 38.25 -7.47 13.41
CA ASP A 531 39.39 -6.56 13.30
C ASP A 531 40.49 -6.90 14.31
N LEU A 532 40.22 -7.81 15.27
CA LEU A 532 41.24 -8.29 16.22
C LEU A 532 42.31 -9.12 15.50
N PRO A 533 43.59 -9.03 15.91
CA PRO A 533 44.67 -9.86 15.35
C PRO A 533 44.47 -11.34 15.72
N GLU A 534 45.03 -12.24 14.90
CA GLU A 534 45.04 -13.67 15.22
C GLU A 534 45.85 -13.93 16.51
N LYS A 535 45.24 -14.74 17.41
CA LYS A 535 45.80 -15.03 18.73
C LYS A 535 45.54 -16.47 19.11
N LYS A 536 46.52 -17.11 19.69
CA LYS A 536 46.37 -18.46 20.30
C LYS A 536 45.87 -18.30 21.73
N CYS A 537 45.02 -19.22 22.14
CA CYS A 537 44.50 -19.32 23.49
C CYS A 537 45.66 -19.47 24.51
N PRO A 538 45.73 -18.58 25.51
CA PRO A 538 46.76 -18.65 26.53
C PRO A 538 46.60 -19.89 27.46
N VAL A 539 45.39 -20.49 27.47
CA VAL A 539 45.09 -21.66 28.32
C VAL A 539 45.41 -22.99 27.64
N CYS A 540 44.96 -23.20 26.38
CA CYS A 540 45.08 -24.51 25.72
C CYS A 540 45.86 -24.46 24.40
N GLY A 541 46.32 -23.32 23.93
CA GLY A 541 47.08 -23.13 22.70
C GLY A 541 46.30 -23.23 21.40
N GLU A 542 44.98 -23.45 21.45
CA GLU A 542 44.10 -23.45 20.27
C GLU A 542 43.97 -22.06 19.66
N MET A 543 43.68 -21.96 18.37
CA MET A 543 43.41 -20.67 17.75
C MET A 543 42.08 -20.10 18.29
N LEU A 544 42.10 -18.83 18.74
CA LEU A 544 40.91 -18.17 19.24
C LEU A 544 40.01 -17.71 18.08
N ASP A 545 38.70 -17.92 18.23
CA ASP A 545 37.68 -17.27 17.43
C ASP A 545 37.63 -15.80 17.79
N ARG A 546 37.31 -14.94 16.82
CA ARG A 546 37.17 -13.47 16.93
C ARG A 546 35.76 -13.15 16.60
N ASP A 547 35.04 -12.43 17.50
CA ASP A 547 33.62 -12.24 17.41
C ASP A 547 33.20 -10.93 18.11
N GLY A 548 31.95 -10.50 17.90
CA GLY A 548 31.37 -9.35 18.56
C GLY A 548 31.47 -8.05 17.77
N HIS A 549 30.37 -7.26 17.75
CA HIS A 549 30.22 -6.06 16.95
C HIS A 549 29.69 -4.85 17.75
N ASP A 550 29.56 -4.99 19.07
CA ASP A 550 29.12 -3.94 20.02
C ASP A 550 27.83 -3.23 19.61
N ILE A 551 26.76 -4.01 19.33
CA ILE A 551 25.48 -3.48 18.89
C ILE A 551 24.49 -3.41 20.05
N PRO A 552 23.89 -2.24 20.34
CA PRO A 552 22.90 -2.11 21.42
C PRO A 552 21.59 -2.86 21.13
N PHE A 553 21.03 -3.55 22.11
CA PHE A 553 19.73 -4.25 21.99
C PHE A 553 18.57 -3.30 21.71
N GLU A 554 18.67 -2.07 22.19
CA GLU A 554 17.67 -1.02 22.01
C GLU A 554 17.39 -0.67 20.55
N THR A 555 18.31 -0.96 19.65
CA THR A 555 18.11 -0.80 18.20
C THR A 555 17.05 -1.76 17.64
N PHE A 556 16.79 -2.87 18.32
CA PHE A 556 15.82 -3.89 17.91
C PHE A 556 14.44 -3.69 18.58
N LEU A 557 14.37 -3.74 19.89
CA LEU A 557 13.11 -3.68 20.64
C LEU A 557 12.81 -2.30 21.25
N GLY A 558 13.62 -1.28 20.96
CA GLY A 558 13.48 0.05 21.53
C GLY A 558 13.94 0.15 23.00
N PHE A 559 13.98 1.37 23.53
CA PHE A 559 14.46 1.65 24.90
C PHE A 559 13.61 1.00 26.00
N LYS A 560 12.32 0.76 25.74
CA LYS A 560 11.42 0.08 26.70
C LYS A 560 11.36 -1.44 26.46
N GLY A 561 11.90 -1.94 25.38
CA GLY A 561 11.87 -3.34 24.99
C GLY A 561 10.48 -3.86 24.59
N ASP A 562 9.58 -2.97 24.21
CA ASP A 562 8.15 -3.23 23.93
C ASP A 562 7.78 -3.06 22.42
N LYS A 563 8.72 -2.68 21.58
CA LYS A 563 8.53 -2.67 20.15
C LYS A 563 8.41 -4.12 19.65
N VAL A 564 7.40 -4.39 18.83
CA VAL A 564 7.25 -5.72 18.19
C VAL A 564 8.49 -6.03 17.35
N PRO A 565 9.14 -7.20 17.56
CA PRO A 565 10.32 -7.57 16.79
C PRO A 565 9.96 -7.86 15.32
N ASP A 566 10.81 -7.37 14.43
CA ASP A 566 10.77 -7.66 13.00
C ASP A 566 11.96 -8.56 12.66
N ILE A 567 11.71 -9.86 12.49
CA ILE A 567 12.74 -10.86 12.26
C ILE A 567 12.76 -11.22 10.78
N ASP A 568 13.59 -10.51 10.02
CA ASP A 568 13.82 -10.74 8.61
C ASP A 568 14.90 -11.80 8.38
N LEU A 569 14.58 -12.83 7.58
CA LEU A 569 15.48 -13.94 7.30
C LEU A 569 15.62 -14.15 5.79
N ASN A 570 16.89 -14.21 5.34
CA ASN A 570 17.26 -14.50 3.97
C ASN A 570 17.49 -16.02 3.80
N PHE A 571 16.50 -16.69 3.23
CA PHE A 571 16.61 -18.10 2.85
C PHE A 571 17.17 -18.23 1.42
N SER A 572 17.69 -19.38 1.07
CA SER A 572 18.02 -19.68 -0.31
C SER A 572 16.77 -19.53 -1.20
N ASN A 573 16.90 -18.80 -2.31
CA ASN A 573 15.81 -18.66 -3.29
C ASN A 573 15.39 -20.01 -3.91
N GLU A 574 16.25 -21.02 -3.88
CA GLU A 574 15.93 -22.39 -4.32
C GLU A 574 15.16 -23.19 -3.27
N PHE A 575 15.25 -22.82 -2.00
CA PHE A 575 14.63 -23.54 -0.89
C PHE A 575 13.49 -22.77 -0.20
N GLN A 576 13.27 -21.52 -0.54
CA GLN A 576 12.25 -20.65 0.05
C GLN A 576 10.84 -21.27 0.04
N THR A 577 10.43 -21.89 -1.06
CA THR A 577 9.10 -22.53 -1.17
C THR A 577 8.92 -23.65 -0.17
N GLU A 578 9.98 -24.42 0.10
CA GLU A 578 9.93 -25.50 1.09
C GLU A 578 9.85 -24.97 2.53
N VAL A 579 10.51 -23.83 2.80
CA VAL A 579 10.40 -23.13 4.08
C VAL A 579 8.96 -22.64 4.30
N GLN A 580 8.33 -22.06 3.27
CA GLN A 580 6.94 -21.60 3.32
C GLN A 580 5.95 -22.75 3.58
N LYS A 581 6.16 -23.92 2.96
CA LYS A 581 5.37 -25.13 3.25
C LYS A 581 5.62 -25.65 4.68
N TYR A 582 6.84 -25.50 5.17
CA TYR A 582 7.14 -25.87 6.55
C TYR A 582 6.41 -24.97 7.54
N THR A 583 6.27 -23.67 7.25
CA THR A 583 5.46 -22.74 8.02
C THR A 583 3.99 -23.18 8.08
N GLU A 584 3.42 -23.61 6.96
CA GLU A 584 2.07 -24.21 6.94
C GLU A 584 1.98 -25.47 7.82
N SER A 585 3.03 -26.30 7.85
CA SER A 585 3.04 -27.49 8.71
C SER A 585 3.18 -27.19 10.20
N LEU A 586 3.84 -26.06 10.55
CA LEU A 586 4.00 -25.62 11.94
C LEU A 586 2.71 -25.10 12.56
N PHE A 587 1.94 -24.34 11.79
CA PHE A 587 0.78 -23.61 12.31
C PHE A 587 -0.58 -24.17 11.84
N GLY A 588 -0.60 -25.02 10.81
CA GLY A 588 -1.79 -25.51 10.11
C GLY A 588 -2.02 -24.73 8.82
N SER A 589 -2.26 -25.43 7.71
CA SER A 589 -2.46 -24.80 6.40
C SER A 589 -3.68 -23.87 6.35
N GLU A 590 -4.67 -24.12 7.18
CA GLU A 590 -5.88 -23.30 7.34
C GLU A 590 -5.62 -21.99 8.11
N ASN A 591 -4.47 -21.86 8.77
CA ASN A 591 -4.09 -20.70 9.57
C ASN A 591 -2.97 -19.86 8.93
N VAL A 592 -2.45 -20.28 7.77
CA VAL A 592 -1.31 -19.61 7.12
C VAL A 592 -1.70 -19.11 5.74
N PHE A 593 -1.47 -17.84 5.49
CA PHE A 593 -1.83 -17.15 4.25
C PHE A 593 -0.67 -16.32 3.75
N LYS A 594 -0.54 -16.16 2.45
CA LYS A 594 0.39 -15.17 1.90
C LYS A 594 -0.09 -13.75 2.20
N ALA A 595 0.83 -12.86 2.51
CA ALA A 595 0.53 -11.44 2.62
C ALA A 595 0.11 -10.87 1.26
N GLY A 596 -1.04 -10.24 1.20
CA GLY A 596 -1.55 -9.59 -0.01
C GLY A 596 -0.89 -8.23 -0.23
N THR A 597 -0.79 -7.82 -1.50
CA THR A 597 -0.35 -6.49 -1.91
C THR A 597 -1.34 -5.87 -2.89
N ILE A 598 -1.44 -4.54 -2.87
CA ILE A 598 -2.28 -3.79 -3.79
C ILE A 598 -1.37 -2.99 -4.71
N GLN A 599 -1.54 -3.16 -6.03
CA GLN A 599 -0.82 -2.40 -7.03
C GLN A 599 -1.69 -1.26 -7.55
N THR A 600 -1.11 -0.09 -7.68
CA THR A 600 -1.77 1.13 -8.16
C THR A 600 -1.15 1.62 -9.45
N VAL A 601 -1.80 2.59 -10.10
CA VAL A 601 -1.28 3.22 -11.32
C VAL A 601 0.05 3.89 -11.02
N ALA A 602 1.12 3.42 -11.67
CA ALA A 602 2.47 3.98 -11.54
C ALA A 602 2.65 5.23 -12.42
N GLU A 603 3.62 6.09 -12.07
CA GLU A 603 3.94 7.36 -12.74
C GLU A 603 4.01 7.24 -14.28
N LYS A 604 4.79 6.28 -14.80
CA LYS A 604 4.92 6.07 -16.26
C LYS A 604 3.60 5.69 -16.93
N THR A 605 2.77 4.90 -16.24
CA THR A 605 1.44 4.50 -16.73
C THR A 605 0.49 5.69 -16.72
N ALA A 606 0.49 6.49 -15.63
CA ALA A 606 -0.29 7.71 -15.52
C ALA A 606 0.04 8.71 -16.63
N PHE A 607 1.33 8.90 -16.93
CA PHE A 607 1.79 9.73 -18.04
C PHE A 607 1.31 9.20 -19.39
N GLY A 608 1.40 7.88 -19.63
CA GLY A 608 0.89 7.24 -20.84
C GLY A 608 -0.61 7.42 -21.02
N PHE A 609 -1.40 7.28 -19.95
CA PHE A 609 -2.85 7.50 -19.95
C PHE A 609 -3.21 8.96 -20.28
N SER A 610 -2.50 9.92 -19.67
CA SER A 610 -2.70 11.35 -19.92
C SER A 610 -2.39 11.72 -21.37
N LYS A 611 -1.36 11.10 -21.96
CA LYS A 611 -1.03 11.28 -23.38
C LYS A 611 -2.11 10.68 -24.28
N ALA A 612 -2.56 9.45 -24.00
CA ALA A 612 -3.64 8.79 -24.74
C ALA A 612 -4.95 9.59 -24.69
N TYR A 613 -5.27 10.19 -23.54
CA TYR A 613 -6.41 11.11 -23.40
C TYR A 613 -6.29 12.30 -24.35
N ALA A 614 -5.14 12.98 -24.37
CA ALA A 614 -4.92 14.14 -25.25
C ALA A 614 -5.04 13.76 -26.73
N GLU A 615 -4.43 12.63 -27.13
CA GLU A 615 -4.49 12.10 -28.50
C GLU A 615 -5.92 11.76 -28.91
N LYS A 616 -6.68 11.04 -28.10
CA LYS A 616 -8.08 10.69 -28.36
C LYS A 616 -8.99 11.92 -28.45
N LYS A 617 -8.74 12.93 -27.63
CA LYS A 617 -9.48 14.19 -27.63
C LYS A 617 -9.07 15.14 -28.75
N GLY A 618 -7.95 14.88 -29.43
CA GLY A 618 -7.41 15.72 -30.50
C GLY A 618 -6.89 17.08 -30.00
N ILE A 619 -6.38 17.13 -28.76
CA ILE A 619 -5.84 18.35 -28.14
C ILE A 619 -4.33 18.24 -27.93
N THR A 620 -3.64 19.37 -27.99
CA THR A 620 -2.23 19.48 -27.62
C THR A 620 -2.14 20.07 -26.22
N LEU A 621 -1.53 19.34 -25.29
CA LEU A 621 -1.26 19.79 -23.92
C LEU A 621 0.16 20.35 -23.81
N SER A 622 0.35 21.38 -22.98
CA SER A 622 1.68 21.81 -22.56
C SER A 622 2.34 20.71 -21.69
N ASN A 623 3.66 20.71 -21.60
CA ASN A 623 4.38 19.78 -20.74
C ASN A 623 3.94 19.93 -19.26
N ALA A 624 3.69 21.16 -18.83
CA ALA A 624 3.18 21.43 -17.48
C ALA A 624 1.82 20.78 -17.23
N GLU A 625 0.88 20.93 -18.16
CA GLU A 625 -0.45 20.33 -18.03
C GLU A 625 -0.39 18.81 -18.11
N LEU A 626 0.39 18.23 -19.02
CA LEU A 626 0.57 16.79 -19.14
C LEU A 626 1.14 16.19 -17.84
N ASN A 627 2.17 16.82 -17.27
CA ASN A 627 2.77 16.38 -16.00
C ASN A 627 1.80 16.54 -14.82
N ARG A 628 1.02 17.63 -14.79
CA ARG A 628 -0.01 17.82 -13.76
C ARG A 628 -1.06 16.71 -13.80
N LEU A 629 -1.61 16.43 -14.98
CA LEU A 629 -2.63 15.39 -15.16
C LEU A 629 -2.06 14.01 -14.80
N ALA A 630 -0.83 13.71 -15.21
CA ALA A 630 -0.15 12.47 -14.83
C ALA A 630 0.04 12.37 -13.31
N ALA A 631 0.48 13.45 -12.65
CA ALA A 631 0.64 13.49 -11.20
C ALA A 631 -0.70 13.36 -10.45
N MET A 632 -1.81 13.89 -10.99
CA MET A 632 -3.15 13.70 -10.42
C MET A 632 -3.58 12.22 -10.49
N VAL A 633 -3.39 11.57 -11.64
CA VAL A 633 -3.75 10.15 -11.83
C VAL A 633 -2.89 9.25 -10.94
N GLU A 634 -1.58 9.51 -10.86
CA GLU A 634 -0.67 8.77 -9.98
C GLU A 634 -0.99 9.00 -8.51
N GLY A 635 -1.22 10.26 -8.12
CA GLY A 635 -1.55 10.67 -6.75
C GLY A 635 -2.87 10.11 -6.23
N ALA A 636 -3.82 9.82 -7.11
CA ALA A 636 -5.09 9.17 -6.77
C ALA A 636 -4.91 7.70 -6.32
N LYS A 637 -3.74 7.11 -6.51
CA LYS A 637 -3.41 5.72 -6.11
C LYS A 637 -4.48 4.71 -6.53
N ILE A 638 -4.95 4.84 -7.77
CA ILE A 638 -6.03 4.00 -8.31
C ILE A 638 -5.54 2.56 -8.44
N LYS A 639 -6.25 1.63 -7.84
CA LYS A 639 -5.94 0.20 -7.89
C LYS A 639 -5.98 -0.33 -9.31
N THR A 640 -4.96 -1.06 -9.69
CA THR A 640 -4.88 -1.77 -10.98
C THR A 640 -5.10 -3.27 -10.83
N THR A 641 -4.44 -3.88 -9.86
CA THR A 641 -4.55 -5.31 -9.56
C THR A 641 -4.08 -5.58 -8.13
N THR A 642 -4.14 -6.82 -7.73
CA THR A 642 -3.57 -7.32 -6.48
C THR A 642 -2.41 -8.26 -6.77
N GLY A 643 -1.60 -8.53 -5.75
CA GLY A 643 -0.48 -9.44 -5.84
C GLY A 643 -0.23 -10.14 -4.51
N GLN A 644 0.83 -10.94 -4.46
CA GLN A 644 1.34 -11.52 -3.24
C GLN A 644 2.67 -10.87 -2.85
N HIS A 645 2.88 -10.71 -1.56
CA HIS A 645 4.20 -10.35 -1.04
C HIS A 645 5.16 -11.52 -1.28
N PRO A 646 6.39 -11.30 -1.79
CA PRO A 646 7.29 -12.40 -2.16
C PRO A 646 7.74 -13.24 -0.97
N ALA A 647 7.74 -12.67 0.23
CA ALA A 647 8.28 -13.28 1.44
C ALA A 647 7.27 -13.41 2.58
N GLY A 648 6.30 -12.50 2.68
CA GLY A 648 5.42 -12.37 3.84
C GLY A 648 4.42 -13.51 3.97
N MET A 649 4.47 -14.18 5.11
CA MET A 649 3.50 -15.19 5.54
C MET A 649 2.72 -14.67 6.74
N ILE A 650 1.41 -14.64 6.64
CA ILE A 650 0.50 -14.24 7.72
C ILE A 650 0.07 -15.49 8.46
N VAL A 651 0.23 -15.49 9.78
CA VAL A 651 -0.11 -16.61 10.65
C VAL A 651 -1.24 -16.21 11.60
N VAL A 652 -2.39 -16.86 11.45
CA VAL A 652 -3.58 -16.65 12.27
C VAL A 652 -3.55 -17.61 13.46
N PRO A 653 -3.88 -17.16 14.70
CA PRO A 653 -3.99 -18.05 15.85
C PRO A 653 -5.02 -19.16 15.64
N ARG A 654 -4.79 -20.36 16.18
CA ARG A 654 -5.65 -21.54 15.98
C ARG A 654 -7.08 -21.39 16.55
N ASP A 655 -7.27 -20.48 17.51
CA ASP A 655 -8.59 -20.17 18.12
C ASP A 655 -9.37 -19.09 17.34
N LYS A 656 -8.82 -18.61 16.23
CA LYS A 656 -9.40 -17.58 15.37
C LYS A 656 -9.54 -18.07 13.93
N GLU A 657 -10.43 -17.41 13.18
CA GLU A 657 -10.54 -17.55 11.74
C GLU A 657 -9.89 -16.32 11.07
N ILE A 658 -9.36 -16.47 9.85
CA ILE A 658 -8.87 -15.32 9.07
C ILE A 658 -9.95 -14.24 8.90
N TYR A 659 -11.22 -14.64 8.84
CA TYR A 659 -12.37 -13.75 8.72
C TYR A 659 -12.65 -12.90 9.96
N ASP A 660 -11.95 -13.11 11.07
CA ASP A 660 -11.94 -12.19 12.21
C ASP A 660 -11.05 -10.95 11.92
N PHE A 661 -10.20 -11.01 10.89
CA PHE A 661 -9.21 -9.98 10.56
C PHE A 661 -9.40 -9.41 9.14
N CYS A 662 -9.58 -10.26 8.14
CA CYS A 662 -9.74 -9.83 6.74
C CYS A 662 -10.35 -10.95 5.87
N PRO A 663 -10.87 -10.60 4.68
CA PRO A 663 -11.15 -11.59 3.63
C PRO A 663 -9.85 -12.14 3.02
N VAL A 664 -10.02 -13.18 2.19
CA VAL A 664 -8.93 -13.79 1.41
C VAL A 664 -9.28 -13.85 -0.08
N GLN A 665 -8.27 -13.96 -0.93
CA GLN A 665 -8.42 -14.01 -2.37
C GLN A 665 -7.24 -14.70 -3.05
N HIS A 666 -7.36 -15.02 -4.34
CA HIS A 666 -6.23 -15.37 -5.18
C HIS A 666 -5.47 -14.12 -5.65
N PRO A 667 -4.13 -14.11 -5.69
CA PRO A 667 -3.34 -12.99 -6.20
C PRO A 667 -3.65 -12.76 -7.68
N ALA A 668 -3.73 -11.48 -8.09
CA ALA A 668 -4.07 -11.05 -9.44
C ALA A 668 -5.40 -11.62 -9.99
N ASP A 669 -6.30 -12.05 -9.11
CA ASP A 669 -7.56 -12.72 -9.47
C ASP A 669 -7.35 -13.98 -10.34
N ASP A 670 -6.21 -14.67 -10.19
CA ASP A 670 -5.89 -15.89 -10.92
C ASP A 670 -6.49 -17.12 -10.24
N VAL A 671 -7.64 -17.56 -10.74
CA VAL A 671 -8.38 -18.74 -10.24
C VAL A 671 -7.60 -20.06 -10.35
N ASN A 672 -6.51 -20.11 -11.12
CA ASN A 672 -5.67 -21.28 -11.24
C ASN A 672 -4.49 -21.27 -10.24
N SER A 673 -4.37 -20.23 -9.44
CA SER A 673 -3.34 -20.13 -8.42
C SER A 673 -3.71 -21.00 -7.21
N ASP A 674 -2.76 -21.81 -6.75
CA ASP A 674 -2.89 -22.53 -5.47
C ASP A 674 -2.66 -21.61 -4.26
N VAL A 675 -2.21 -20.36 -4.51
CA VAL A 675 -1.89 -19.39 -3.46
C VAL A 675 -3.14 -18.65 -3.05
N VAL A 676 -3.35 -18.54 -1.73
CA VAL A 676 -4.37 -17.69 -1.11
C VAL A 676 -3.67 -16.56 -0.35
N THR A 677 -4.07 -15.32 -0.66
CA THR A 677 -3.55 -14.11 -0.02
C THR A 677 -4.58 -13.44 0.86
N THR A 678 -4.13 -12.59 1.78
CA THR A 678 -5.02 -11.64 2.43
C THR A 678 -5.59 -10.67 1.40
N HIS A 679 -6.87 -10.29 1.57
CA HIS A 679 -7.56 -9.32 0.71
C HIS A 679 -7.08 -7.88 1.01
N PHE A 680 -6.80 -7.58 2.29
CA PHE A 680 -6.18 -6.32 2.67
C PHE A 680 -4.69 -6.33 2.33
N ASP A 681 -4.15 -5.15 2.04
CA ASP A 681 -2.71 -4.95 1.97
C ASP A 681 -2.09 -5.27 3.34
N PHE A 682 -0.95 -5.95 3.33
CA PHE A 682 -0.32 -6.45 4.56
C PHE A 682 0.03 -5.34 5.57
N HIS A 683 0.32 -4.11 5.11
CA HIS A 683 0.58 -2.97 5.99
C HIS A 683 -0.59 -2.63 6.91
N SER A 684 -1.80 -3.04 6.54
CA SER A 684 -3.01 -2.78 7.34
C SER A 684 -3.24 -3.77 8.47
N ILE A 685 -2.54 -4.92 8.47
CA ILE A 685 -2.78 -6.03 9.41
C ILE A 685 -1.52 -6.56 10.10
N HIS A 686 -0.32 -6.14 9.68
CA HIS A 686 0.95 -6.68 10.21
C HIS A 686 1.19 -6.38 11.70
N ASP A 687 0.59 -5.31 12.24
CA ASP A 687 0.65 -4.99 13.67
C ASP A 687 -0.36 -5.80 14.51
N THR A 688 -1.31 -6.47 13.85
CA THR A 688 -2.40 -7.20 14.50
C THR A 688 -2.17 -8.70 14.52
N ILE A 689 -1.67 -9.29 13.42
CA ILE A 689 -1.41 -10.73 13.28
C ILE A 689 0.08 -10.93 12.97
N LEU A 690 0.63 -12.06 13.41
CA LEU A 690 2.03 -12.39 13.12
C LEU A 690 2.27 -12.46 11.61
N LYS A 691 3.25 -11.68 11.15
CA LYS A 691 3.84 -11.77 9.82
C LYS A 691 5.26 -12.32 9.95
N LEU A 692 5.58 -13.34 9.19
CA LEU A 692 6.93 -13.89 9.05
C LEU A 692 7.48 -13.51 7.69
N ASP A 693 8.66 -12.89 7.64
CA ASP A 693 9.32 -12.50 6.40
C ASP A 693 10.40 -13.53 5.99
N GLU A 694 9.98 -14.46 5.15
CA GLU A 694 10.79 -15.56 4.61
C GLU A 694 11.36 -15.14 3.25
N LEU A 695 12.37 -14.25 3.28
CA LEU A 695 12.93 -13.66 2.06
C LEU A 695 13.76 -14.68 1.27
N GLY A 696 13.48 -14.81 -0.04
CA GLY A 696 14.33 -15.58 -0.96
C GLY A 696 15.50 -14.72 -1.41
N HIS A 697 16.73 -15.20 -1.16
CA HIS A 697 17.94 -14.49 -1.51
C HIS A 697 18.97 -15.40 -2.20
N VAL A 698 19.71 -14.83 -3.16
CA VAL A 698 20.70 -15.60 -3.94
C VAL A 698 21.93 -15.97 -3.12
N ILE A 699 22.27 -15.21 -2.07
CA ILE A 699 23.52 -15.40 -1.32
C ILE A 699 23.58 -16.75 -0.60
N PRO A 700 22.58 -17.21 0.15
CA PRO A 700 22.59 -18.55 0.75
C PRO A 700 22.76 -19.66 -0.30
N THR A 701 22.16 -19.52 -1.47
CA THR A 701 22.34 -20.43 -2.60
C THR A 701 23.79 -20.41 -3.09
N THR A 702 24.37 -19.22 -3.25
CA THR A 702 25.76 -19.05 -3.65
C THR A 702 26.71 -19.70 -2.65
N TYR A 703 26.46 -19.54 -1.35
CA TYR A 703 27.27 -20.18 -0.30
C TYR A 703 27.25 -21.71 -0.40
N LYS A 704 26.06 -22.28 -0.61
CA LYS A 704 25.94 -23.73 -0.82
C LYS A 704 26.80 -24.23 -1.97
N TYR A 705 26.72 -23.57 -3.14
CA TYR A 705 27.53 -23.96 -4.30
C TYR A 705 29.03 -23.73 -4.07
N LEU A 706 29.43 -22.67 -3.38
CA LEU A 706 30.84 -22.43 -3.03
C LEU A 706 31.37 -23.52 -2.10
N GLU A 707 30.57 -23.95 -1.11
CA GLU A 707 30.97 -25.11 -0.25
C GLU A 707 31.08 -26.40 -1.04
N GLU A 708 30.11 -26.69 -1.92
CA GLU A 708 30.13 -27.89 -2.77
C GLU A 708 31.34 -27.93 -3.70
N TYR A 709 31.69 -26.80 -4.33
CA TYR A 709 32.80 -26.75 -5.29
C TYR A 709 34.18 -26.68 -4.62
N SER A 710 34.31 -26.01 -3.48
CA SER A 710 35.60 -25.85 -2.77
C SER A 710 35.88 -26.95 -1.75
N GLY A 711 34.83 -27.59 -1.23
CA GLY A 711 34.93 -28.50 -0.08
C GLY A 711 35.23 -27.76 1.24
N ILE A 712 35.13 -26.44 1.27
CA ILE A 712 35.43 -25.60 2.43
C ILE A 712 34.12 -24.99 2.96
N PRO A 713 33.73 -25.30 4.22
CA PRO A 713 32.57 -24.67 4.84
C PRO A 713 32.72 -23.13 4.92
N VAL A 714 31.68 -22.36 4.58
CA VAL A 714 31.71 -20.89 4.56
C VAL A 714 32.09 -20.32 5.94
N ASN A 715 31.62 -20.95 7.02
CA ASN A 715 31.91 -20.52 8.40
C ASN A 715 33.38 -20.77 8.81
N LYS A 716 34.19 -21.43 7.99
CA LYS A 716 35.64 -21.60 8.19
C LYS A 716 36.50 -20.63 7.38
N VAL A 717 35.88 -19.83 6.52
CA VAL A 717 36.57 -18.79 5.75
C VAL A 717 36.97 -17.64 6.67
N SER A 718 38.23 -17.18 6.55
CA SER A 718 38.72 -16.05 7.34
C SER A 718 38.00 -14.75 6.99
N MET A 719 37.49 -14.04 8.00
CA MET A 719 36.86 -12.74 7.87
C MET A 719 37.87 -11.58 7.92
N SER A 720 39.15 -11.82 7.95
CA SER A 720 40.17 -10.79 8.12
C SER A 720 41.34 -10.92 7.14
N ASP A 721 41.13 -11.53 5.96
CA ASP A 721 42.18 -11.65 4.94
C ASP A 721 42.52 -10.26 4.35
N PRO A 722 43.77 -9.76 4.52
CA PRO A 722 44.17 -8.46 4.02
C PRO A 722 44.03 -8.28 2.50
N LYS A 723 44.18 -9.36 1.73
CA LYS A 723 43.99 -9.32 0.28
C LYS A 723 42.52 -9.11 -0.11
N VAL A 724 41.59 -9.67 0.66
CA VAL A 724 40.16 -9.44 0.46
C VAL A 724 39.82 -7.99 0.78
N TYR A 725 40.31 -7.44 1.90
CA TYR A 725 40.10 -6.04 2.23
C TYR A 725 40.72 -5.08 1.19
N SER A 726 41.83 -5.41 0.57
CA SER A 726 42.44 -4.60 -0.47
C SER A 726 41.51 -4.38 -1.68
N LEU A 727 40.57 -5.31 -1.94
CA LEU A 727 39.58 -5.17 -3.03
C LEU A 727 38.65 -3.97 -2.86
N PHE A 728 38.42 -3.54 -1.65
CA PHE A 728 37.55 -2.39 -1.37
C PHE A 728 38.23 -1.04 -1.67
N THR A 729 39.54 -1.03 -1.89
CA THR A 729 40.33 0.19 -2.18
C THR A 729 41.21 0.08 -3.44
N SER A 730 41.36 -1.11 -4.02
CA SER A 730 42.28 -1.38 -5.12
C SER A 730 41.81 -2.56 -5.97
N THR A 731 42.37 -2.71 -7.16
CA THR A 731 42.14 -3.87 -8.06
C THR A 731 43.31 -4.83 -8.07
N GLU A 732 44.43 -4.53 -7.39
CA GLU A 732 45.68 -5.26 -7.47
C GLU A 732 45.53 -6.74 -7.09
N ALA A 733 44.73 -7.05 -6.06
CA ALA A 733 44.53 -8.46 -5.61
C ALA A 733 43.85 -9.34 -6.70
N LEU A 734 43.16 -8.72 -7.65
CA LEU A 734 42.59 -9.43 -8.82
C LEU A 734 43.58 -9.58 -9.97
N GLY A 735 44.75 -8.92 -9.90
CA GLY A 735 45.75 -8.92 -10.98
C GLY A 735 45.33 -8.13 -12.22
N VAL A 736 44.44 -7.16 -12.06
CA VAL A 736 43.92 -6.25 -13.13
C VAL A 736 44.16 -4.80 -12.77
N THR A 737 44.22 -3.93 -13.77
CA THR A 737 44.29 -2.47 -13.55
C THR A 737 42.89 -1.87 -13.44
N PRO A 738 42.76 -0.67 -12.84
CA PRO A 738 41.48 0.05 -12.81
C PRO A 738 40.87 0.27 -14.20
N GLU A 739 41.71 0.47 -15.21
CA GLU A 739 41.28 0.69 -16.61
C GLU A 739 40.71 -0.59 -17.24
N ASP A 740 41.20 -1.77 -16.84
CA ASP A 740 40.70 -3.05 -17.37
C ASP A 740 39.23 -3.32 -17.01
N ILE A 741 38.79 -2.81 -15.87
CA ILE A 741 37.44 -3.06 -15.35
C ILE A 741 36.63 -1.78 -15.10
N ASP A 742 37.13 -0.61 -15.52
CA ASP A 742 36.49 0.69 -15.31
C ASP A 742 36.07 0.93 -13.85
N SER A 743 36.95 0.61 -12.89
CA SER A 743 36.69 0.77 -11.46
C SER A 743 37.97 0.88 -10.66
N GLN A 744 37.98 1.80 -9.69
CA GLN A 744 39.08 1.94 -8.73
C GLN A 744 39.11 0.81 -7.68
N THR A 745 38.00 0.06 -7.53
CA THR A 745 37.85 -1.01 -6.55
C THR A 745 37.55 -2.35 -7.25
N GLY A 746 37.96 -3.46 -6.64
CA GLY A 746 37.72 -4.82 -7.13
C GLY A 746 36.36 -5.42 -6.70
N THR A 747 35.34 -4.59 -6.43
CA THR A 747 34.12 -5.01 -5.71
C THR A 747 32.90 -5.28 -6.60
N TYR A 748 33.01 -5.32 -7.92
CA TYR A 748 31.87 -5.52 -8.83
C TYR A 748 30.98 -6.72 -8.50
N CYS A 749 31.58 -7.85 -8.12
CA CYS A 749 30.87 -9.09 -7.79
C CYS A 749 30.59 -9.25 -6.30
N ILE A 750 30.92 -8.27 -5.46
CA ILE A 750 30.63 -8.32 -4.03
C ILE A 750 29.22 -7.70 -3.83
N PRO A 751 28.27 -8.47 -3.31
CA PRO A 751 26.93 -7.99 -3.04
C PRO A 751 26.95 -6.71 -2.20
N GLU A 752 26.04 -5.77 -2.48
CA GLU A 752 25.92 -4.45 -1.84
C GLU A 752 27.06 -3.46 -2.20
N PHE A 753 28.30 -3.94 -2.44
CA PHE A 753 29.47 -3.10 -2.70
C PHE A 753 29.81 -2.93 -4.20
N GLY A 754 29.08 -3.58 -5.10
CA GLY A 754 29.33 -3.54 -6.55
C GLY A 754 28.63 -2.41 -7.29
N THR A 755 27.69 -1.68 -6.70
CA THR A 755 26.97 -0.58 -7.36
C THR A 755 27.88 0.63 -7.57
N ALA A 756 27.62 1.44 -8.62
CA ALA A 756 28.40 2.64 -8.89
C ALA A 756 28.42 3.63 -7.70
N PHE A 757 27.29 3.75 -7.02
CA PHE A 757 27.15 4.60 -5.82
C PHE A 757 28.08 4.14 -4.70
N VAL A 758 28.02 2.85 -4.33
CA VAL A 758 28.83 2.32 -3.22
C VAL A 758 30.31 2.26 -3.58
N ARG A 759 30.67 1.96 -4.83
CA ARG A 759 32.07 2.05 -5.29
C ARG A 759 32.63 3.48 -5.18
N GLY A 760 31.76 4.50 -5.43
CA GLY A 760 32.10 5.90 -5.14
C GLY A 760 32.37 6.13 -3.67
N MET A 761 31.49 5.64 -2.77
CA MET A 761 31.69 5.73 -1.31
C MET A 761 33.00 5.08 -0.86
N LEU A 762 33.32 3.89 -1.39
CA LEU A 762 34.56 3.20 -1.08
C LEU A 762 35.81 4.02 -1.47
N SER A 763 35.77 4.68 -2.62
CA SER A 763 36.83 5.56 -3.10
C SER A 763 37.00 6.81 -2.22
N ASP A 764 35.89 7.36 -1.72
CA ASP A 764 35.90 8.51 -0.81
C ASP A 764 36.38 8.11 0.60
N CYS A 765 35.80 7.06 1.18
CA CYS A 765 35.99 6.64 2.57
C CYS A 765 37.28 5.83 2.83
N LYS A 766 37.77 5.11 1.83
CA LYS A 766 38.98 4.25 1.89
C LYS A 766 39.01 3.33 3.12
N PRO A 767 38.08 2.38 3.24
CA PRO A 767 37.96 1.51 4.42
C PRO A 767 39.25 0.70 4.65
N LYS A 768 39.55 0.45 5.93
CA LYS A 768 40.79 -0.27 6.35
C LYS A 768 40.52 -1.61 7.02
N ASN A 769 39.30 -1.78 7.53
CA ASN A 769 38.91 -2.92 8.37
C ASN A 769 37.42 -3.23 8.19
N PHE A 770 36.95 -4.29 8.87
CA PHE A 770 35.55 -4.74 8.79
C PHE A 770 34.57 -3.71 9.36
N SER A 771 34.94 -3.06 10.46
CA SER A 771 34.12 -2.04 11.08
C SER A 771 33.82 -0.86 10.12
N ASP A 772 34.81 -0.40 9.36
CA ASP A 772 34.61 0.64 8.33
C ASP A 772 33.65 0.18 7.22
N LEU A 773 33.76 -1.08 6.79
CA LEU A 773 32.86 -1.67 5.78
C LEU A 773 31.42 -1.75 6.28
N LEU A 774 31.21 -2.12 7.55
CA LEU A 774 29.91 -2.19 8.18
C LEU A 774 29.25 -0.79 8.19
N GLN A 775 30.01 0.25 8.54
CA GLN A 775 29.54 1.64 8.54
C GLN A 775 29.18 2.13 7.13
N ILE A 776 30.02 1.84 6.13
CA ILE A 776 29.76 2.19 4.72
C ILE A 776 28.47 1.49 4.24
N SER A 777 28.29 0.21 4.57
CA SER A 777 27.07 -0.53 4.25
C SER A 777 25.84 0.14 4.86
N GLY A 778 25.88 0.53 6.14
CA GLY A 778 24.79 1.26 6.79
C GLY A 778 24.46 2.59 6.11
N LEU A 779 25.45 3.39 5.78
CA LEU A 779 25.28 4.68 5.08
C LEU A 779 24.78 4.53 3.64
N SER A 780 25.00 3.39 3.00
CA SER A 780 24.56 3.14 1.63
C SER A 780 23.05 2.94 1.46
N HIS A 781 22.33 2.67 2.55
CA HIS A 781 20.88 2.42 2.53
C HIS A 781 20.00 3.69 2.51
N GLY A 782 20.57 4.86 2.30
CA GLY A 782 19.86 6.12 2.09
C GLY A 782 20.78 7.13 1.40
N THR A 783 20.46 7.53 0.16
CA THR A 783 21.28 8.50 -0.59
C THR A 783 21.47 9.81 0.16
N ASP A 784 20.42 10.31 0.77
CA ASP A 784 20.45 11.58 1.54
C ASP A 784 21.17 11.46 2.90
N VAL A 785 21.43 10.23 3.36
CA VAL A 785 22.24 10.00 4.57
C VAL A 785 23.72 10.21 4.27
N TYR A 786 24.17 9.83 3.08
CA TYR A 786 25.55 9.97 2.66
C TYR A 786 25.78 11.28 1.90
N LEU A 787 25.05 11.50 0.78
CA LEU A 787 25.22 12.71 -0.04
C LEU A 787 24.67 13.96 0.67
N GLY A 788 25.47 15.03 0.69
CA GLY A 788 25.13 16.30 1.37
C GLY A 788 25.14 16.21 2.90
N ASN A 789 25.70 15.11 3.46
CA ASN A 789 25.83 14.93 4.91
C ASN A 789 27.19 14.27 5.23
N ALA A 790 27.26 12.94 5.41
CA ALA A 790 28.49 12.24 5.76
C ALA A 790 29.62 12.47 4.75
N LYS A 791 29.29 12.49 3.45
CA LYS A 791 30.26 12.76 2.38
C LYS A 791 30.96 14.13 2.55
N ASP A 792 30.19 15.16 2.84
CA ASP A 792 30.74 16.52 2.99
C ASP A 792 31.69 16.63 4.17
N LEU A 793 31.40 15.93 5.28
CA LEU A 793 32.26 15.87 6.46
C LEU A 793 33.57 15.11 6.16
N ILE A 794 33.52 14.03 5.42
CA ILE A 794 34.68 13.21 5.04
C ILE A 794 35.55 13.97 4.03
N ASP A 795 34.96 14.53 2.98
CA ASP A 795 35.67 15.26 1.93
C ASP A 795 36.37 16.51 2.48
N ASN A 796 35.74 17.19 3.44
CA ASN A 796 36.34 18.36 4.13
C ASN A 796 37.37 17.98 5.20
N GLY A 797 37.62 16.69 5.45
CA GLY A 797 38.56 16.23 6.47
C GLY A 797 38.10 16.51 7.91
N THR A 798 36.79 16.74 8.11
CA THR A 798 36.25 17.02 9.45
C THR A 798 36.22 15.76 10.30
N CYS A 799 35.97 14.61 9.66
CA CYS A 799 35.96 13.30 10.30
C CYS A 799 36.38 12.20 9.30
N THR A 800 36.70 11.04 9.81
CA THR A 800 36.87 9.79 9.05
C THR A 800 35.59 8.95 9.06
N ILE A 801 35.52 7.92 8.24
CA ILE A 801 34.33 7.04 8.23
C ILE A 801 34.04 6.42 9.60
N SER A 802 35.07 6.05 10.36
CA SER A 802 34.94 5.48 11.70
C SER A 802 34.41 6.46 12.76
N GLU A 803 34.41 7.76 12.47
CA GLU A 803 33.96 8.81 13.38
C GLU A 803 32.55 9.33 13.02
N VAL A 804 32.04 9.03 11.79
CA VAL A 804 30.74 9.53 11.33
C VAL A 804 29.58 8.88 12.10
N ILE A 805 29.74 7.62 12.50
CA ILE A 805 28.75 6.84 13.25
C ILE A 805 29.38 6.49 14.59
N GLY A 806 29.48 7.45 15.44
CA GLY A 806 29.97 7.28 16.80
C GLY A 806 28.86 6.91 17.78
#